data_1160d61fd30a8b61f26b77f3f5010c2b
#
_entry.id   1160d61fd30a8b61f26b77f3f5010c2b
#
_cell.length_a   1.000
_cell.length_b   1.000
_cell.length_c   1.000
_cell.angle_alpha   90.00
_cell.angle_beta   90.00
_cell.angle_gamma   90.00
#
_symmetry.space_group_name_H-M   'P 1'
#
loop_
_entity.id
_entity.type
_entity.pdbx_description
1 polymer ?
#
loop_
_entity_poly.entity_id
_entity_poly.type
_entity_poly.pdbx_seq_one_letter_code
_entity_poly.pdbx_strand_id
1 'polypeptide(L)'
;MSGVHIVRSKLRRPPVVADFVSRDKLRRLLDTGSELPLTLLAAPAGYGKTSLVAHWLEGREGHVAWLTLDPDDGEVVTFTHYFVAAVQSVFADSCAETLASLGDRVSASPAVLAGTLSNDLERLPAPLLLVLDGYERVASPVLQSLLDRLLAHPPSTLRLLITTRQEPVLALAALRVRQAMVEIRAADLQFNERDSATLVERCSGRTDAAELQARVYASTQGWPVGVRLAILALHQDHEDAASFSRFSGESPELQQYFDEELLARQAPDAIDCLLRTAVVDRFCAPLCDALLGEAIGAGSTLLHLASSGALLCEKLDAGGDWYQHHRLFQEFLRRRLALHYPASAICELHRRAAAWFAAHGQLEEAIVHALAADGVVAAGQILMHHRERLLDREQRHCLRRCLRLLPPEVVEDSLDLLIIKAWLMYHEGRHLEIRAVLDRVEALVAADTGRLPSPDGDVVFGHLRALRSLQAYLEGKGDDAVACAQEALHRLPGGCAHARVLAQALLAVGQQSRGELSAARESIHQALAHTTGSFDIGQGPLVATLCLIDWMAADLSALQWNVNQFYNLDDTGSCHAGRAALGRYFLGLAHYQRNEVALSEATLLPALTEDAAPRLGYRTEISFLLAAVYQALGQADRARDIVDEVVVHLARNGNRPALFRARACQADLALRQDRLADALEWARSFDPGPVQFAYCFFSAPHLTLARVWIAEGSAEGRSQAGRLLHLLEAQLRERHNVRFLAEVLAMQALLHHLLGDESAAVEMLGRALALAQPGGLIRLFVDLGQEMVKPLKRLEAIAGSNRRYVAQLLTALNDDWLVSAGRQQVGADLTRRELKILKLLAVRLSNVEISE
;
A
#
# COMPACT_ATOMS: atom_id res chain seq x y z
N MET A 1 -65.86 23.83 19.19
CA MET A 1 -64.76 22.92 19.56
C MET A 1 -64.57 21.91 18.42
N SER A 2 -63.70 22.16 17.39
CA SER A 2 -63.38 21.15 16.41
C SER A 2 -62.21 20.33 17.01
N GLY A 3 -62.56 19.24 17.68
CA GLY A 3 -61.59 18.30 18.22
C GLY A 3 -60.77 17.69 17.04
N VAL A 4 -59.45 17.53 17.26
CA VAL A 4 -58.59 16.80 16.30
C VAL A 4 -59.16 15.43 16.11
N HIS A 5 -59.49 15.06 14.87
CA HIS A 5 -60.02 13.74 14.56
C HIS A 5 -58.88 12.70 14.58
N ILE A 6 -58.87 11.81 15.56
CA ILE A 6 -57.85 10.79 15.73
C ILE A 6 -58.06 9.62 14.74
N VAL A 7 -57.18 9.39 13.83
CA VAL A 7 -57.14 8.25 12.93
C VAL A 7 -56.62 7.01 13.68
N ARG A 8 -57.54 6.14 14.12
CA ARG A 8 -57.21 4.97 14.98
C ARG A 8 -56.23 3.97 14.36
N SER A 9 -56.13 3.89 13.04
CA SER A 9 -55.15 3.01 12.37
C SER A 9 -53.70 3.42 12.63
N LYS A 10 -53.41 4.69 12.91
CA LYS A 10 -52.08 5.17 13.32
C LYS A 10 -51.63 4.68 14.69
N LEU A 11 -52.62 4.31 15.55
CA LEU A 11 -52.37 3.81 16.90
C LEU A 11 -52.22 2.27 16.95
N ARG A 12 -52.19 1.61 15.79
CA ARG A 12 -52.08 0.17 15.71
C ARG A 12 -50.70 -0.24 15.20
N ARG A 13 -50.09 -1.21 15.89
CA ARG A 13 -48.86 -1.85 15.44
C ARG A 13 -49.09 -2.52 14.04
N PRO A 14 -48.21 -2.30 13.05
CA PRO A 14 -48.31 -2.98 11.77
C PRO A 14 -48.20 -4.52 11.93
N PRO A 15 -48.83 -5.32 11.04
CA PRO A 15 -48.68 -6.77 11.04
C PRO A 15 -47.27 -7.15 10.67
N VAL A 16 -46.76 -8.24 11.27
CA VAL A 16 -45.45 -8.80 10.95
C VAL A 16 -45.58 -9.65 9.67
N VAL A 17 -44.61 -9.53 8.78
CA VAL A 17 -44.56 -10.33 7.57
C VAL A 17 -44.14 -11.77 7.90
N ALA A 18 -44.78 -12.79 7.25
CA ALA A 18 -44.59 -14.18 7.58
C ALA A 18 -43.14 -14.68 7.36
N ASP A 19 -42.41 -14.07 6.48
CA ASP A 19 -41.02 -14.42 6.11
C ASP A 19 -39.94 -13.59 6.86
N PHE A 20 -40.34 -12.92 7.96
CA PHE A 20 -39.42 -12.12 8.75
C PHE A 20 -38.23 -12.94 9.28
N VAL A 21 -37.01 -12.46 9.06
CA VAL A 21 -35.76 -13.07 9.57
C VAL A 21 -35.47 -12.53 10.97
N SER A 22 -35.60 -13.37 11.98
CA SER A 22 -35.30 -13.00 13.37
C SER A 22 -33.80 -12.93 13.61
N ARG A 23 -33.36 -11.88 14.29
CA ARG A 23 -31.95 -11.62 14.61
C ARG A 23 -31.75 -11.40 16.10
N ASP A 24 -31.14 -12.40 16.77
CA ASP A 24 -30.98 -12.40 18.23
C ASP A 24 -30.18 -11.23 18.78
N LYS A 25 -29.17 -10.73 18.03
CA LYS A 25 -28.38 -9.57 18.42
C LYS A 25 -29.26 -8.33 18.54
N LEU A 26 -30.09 -8.06 17.52
CA LEU A 26 -30.98 -6.89 17.52
C LEU A 26 -32.08 -7.00 18.57
N ARG A 27 -32.61 -8.21 18.78
CA ARG A 27 -33.57 -8.47 19.83
C ARG A 27 -32.99 -8.12 21.22
N ARG A 28 -31.80 -8.57 21.53
CA ARG A 28 -31.11 -8.23 22.79
C ARG A 28 -30.89 -6.72 22.94
N LEU A 29 -30.52 -6.01 21.87
CA LEU A 29 -30.38 -4.54 21.90
C LEU A 29 -31.70 -3.85 22.20
N LEU A 30 -32.81 -4.30 21.61
CA LEU A 30 -34.14 -3.78 21.88
C LEU A 30 -34.61 -4.11 23.29
N ASP A 31 -34.32 -5.32 23.81
CA ASP A 31 -34.60 -5.69 25.19
C ASP A 31 -33.87 -4.77 26.18
N THR A 32 -32.57 -4.54 25.98
CA THR A 32 -31.80 -3.58 26.77
C THR A 32 -32.34 -2.16 26.64
N GLY A 33 -32.66 -1.73 25.42
CA GLY A 33 -33.19 -0.39 25.15
C GLY A 33 -34.54 -0.13 25.79
N SER A 34 -35.36 -1.17 25.95
CA SER A 34 -36.69 -1.03 26.58
C SER A 34 -36.66 -0.73 28.09
N GLU A 35 -35.50 -0.85 28.71
CA GLU A 35 -35.27 -0.46 30.09
C GLU A 35 -34.74 0.99 30.23
N LEU A 36 -34.35 1.60 29.12
CA LEU A 36 -33.74 2.92 29.05
C LEU A 36 -34.75 3.98 28.59
N PRO A 37 -34.54 5.27 28.91
CA PRO A 37 -35.39 6.36 28.48
C PRO A 37 -35.63 6.48 26.99
N LEU A 38 -34.61 6.12 26.17
CA LEU A 38 -34.69 6.24 24.71
C LEU A 38 -34.05 5.02 24.00
N THR A 39 -34.79 4.49 23.04
CA THR A 39 -34.26 3.59 22.02
C THR A 39 -34.41 4.26 20.64
N LEU A 40 -33.31 4.42 19.90
CA LEU A 40 -33.29 5.08 18.61
C LEU A 40 -32.93 4.09 17.51
N LEU A 41 -33.81 3.92 16.51
CA LEU A 41 -33.53 3.18 15.27
C LEU A 41 -33.40 4.18 14.12
N ALA A 42 -32.19 4.48 13.69
CA ALA A 42 -31.94 5.42 12.59
C ALA A 42 -31.24 4.70 11.43
N ALA A 43 -31.95 4.56 10.30
CA ALA A 43 -31.43 3.96 9.08
C ALA A 43 -32.27 4.40 7.85
N PRO A 44 -31.71 4.43 6.64
CA PRO A 44 -32.44 4.76 5.42
C PRO A 44 -33.69 3.90 5.18
N ALA A 45 -34.42 4.20 4.11
CA ALA A 45 -35.56 3.40 3.68
C ALA A 45 -35.16 1.95 3.39
N GLY A 46 -36.08 1.00 3.63
CA GLY A 46 -35.84 -0.41 3.28
C GLY A 46 -34.96 -1.24 4.22
N TYR A 47 -34.50 -0.67 5.33
CA TYR A 47 -33.70 -1.43 6.33
C TYR A 47 -34.54 -2.22 7.34
N GLY A 48 -35.86 -2.21 7.22
CA GLY A 48 -36.73 -3.03 8.04
C GLY A 48 -36.97 -2.56 9.49
N LYS A 49 -36.75 -1.27 9.80
CA LYS A 49 -36.93 -0.69 11.14
C LYS A 49 -38.29 -1.01 11.76
N THR A 50 -39.39 -0.64 11.08
CA THR A 50 -40.76 -0.84 11.51
C THR A 50 -41.07 -2.34 11.70
N SER A 51 -40.65 -3.20 10.73
CA SER A 51 -40.85 -4.65 10.80
C SER A 51 -40.08 -5.29 11.96
N LEU A 52 -38.87 -4.83 12.25
CA LEU A 52 -38.09 -5.31 13.39
C LEU A 52 -38.77 -5.00 14.71
N VAL A 53 -39.23 -3.74 14.92
CA VAL A 53 -39.91 -3.34 16.14
C VAL A 53 -41.24 -4.06 16.26
N ALA A 54 -42.03 -4.16 15.18
CA ALA A 54 -43.29 -4.86 15.18
C ALA A 54 -43.15 -6.36 15.55
N HIS A 55 -42.14 -7.05 14.99
CA HIS A 55 -41.86 -8.45 15.33
C HIS A 55 -41.35 -8.62 16.78
N TRP A 56 -40.44 -7.69 17.21
CA TRP A 56 -39.94 -7.75 18.60
C TRP A 56 -41.04 -7.60 19.64
N LEU A 57 -42.07 -6.82 19.34
CA LEU A 57 -43.24 -6.63 20.19
C LEU A 57 -44.25 -7.79 20.13
N GLU A 58 -44.06 -8.75 19.23
CA GLU A 58 -44.95 -9.90 19.11
C GLU A 58 -44.76 -10.88 20.28
N GLY A 59 -45.81 -11.09 21.06
CA GLY A 59 -45.72 -11.93 22.26
C GLY A 59 -45.03 -11.30 23.47
N ARG A 60 -44.68 -10.02 23.41
CA ARG A 60 -44.11 -9.30 24.58
C ARG A 60 -45.22 -8.95 25.57
N GLU A 61 -45.02 -9.31 26.84
CA GLU A 61 -45.85 -8.86 27.95
C GLU A 61 -45.44 -7.44 28.34
N GLY A 62 -46.40 -6.58 28.66
CA GLY A 62 -46.19 -5.21 29.12
C GLY A 62 -47.08 -4.19 28.43
N HIS A 63 -47.01 -2.92 28.88
CA HIS A 63 -47.80 -1.84 28.36
C HIS A 63 -47.10 -1.17 27.19
N VAL A 64 -47.61 -1.35 25.96
CA VAL A 64 -46.99 -0.82 24.72
C VAL A 64 -48.03 0.00 23.98
N ALA A 65 -47.67 1.26 23.66
CA ALA A 65 -48.43 2.13 22.77
C ALA A 65 -47.66 2.32 21.47
N TRP A 66 -48.42 2.43 20.36
CA TRP A 66 -47.84 2.66 19.01
C TRP A 66 -48.40 3.91 18.40
N LEU A 67 -47.57 4.75 17.78
CA LEU A 67 -47.97 5.90 16.99
C LEU A 67 -47.18 5.96 15.69
N THR A 68 -47.86 5.74 14.57
CA THR A 68 -47.29 5.97 13.23
C THR A 68 -47.52 7.44 12.87
N LEU A 69 -46.45 8.14 12.53
CA LEU A 69 -46.45 9.57 12.25
C LEU A 69 -46.57 9.85 10.75
N ASP A 70 -47.35 10.88 10.41
CA ASP A 70 -47.54 11.41 9.04
C ASP A 70 -47.16 12.90 8.99
N PRO A 71 -46.90 13.47 7.79
CA PRO A 71 -46.50 14.89 7.67
C PRO A 71 -47.51 15.87 8.29
N ASP A 72 -48.80 15.54 8.29
CA ASP A 72 -49.83 16.36 8.86
C ASP A 72 -49.82 16.42 10.42
N ASP A 73 -49.07 15.53 11.04
CA ASP A 73 -48.91 15.46 12.50
C ASP A 73 -47.78 16.41 13.01
N GLY A 74 -47.16 17.23 12.10
CA GLY A 74 -46.05 18.11 12.45
C GLY A 74 -46.38 19.32 13.30
N GLU A 75 -47.66 19.66 13.51
CA GLU A 75 -48.10 20.72 14.43
C GLU A 75 -48.06 20.18 15.86
N VAL A 76 -47.57 21.00 16.81
CA VAL A 76 -47.34 20.54 18.19
C VAL A 76 -48.64 20.14 18.89
N VAL A 77 -49.75 20.84 18.62
CA VAL A 77 -51.07 20.53 19.19
C VAL A 77 -51.60 19.22 18.66
N THR A 78 -51.56 19.01 17.35
CA THR A 78 -51.96 17.77 16.67
C THR A 78 -51.10 16.60 17.14
N PHE A 79 -49.79 16.75 17.15
CA PHE A 79 -48.84 15.72 17.66
C PHE A 79 -49.17 15.32 19.10
N THR A 80 -49.39 16.35 19.99
CA THR A 80 -49.66 16.08 21.39
C THR A 80 -51.00 15.36 21.57
N HIS A 81 -52.04 15.68 20.78
CA HIS A 81 -53.30 14.91 20.76
C HIS A 81 -53.08 13.45 20.38
N TYR A 82 -52.30 13.17 19.32
CA TYR A 82 -51.97 11.78 18.94
C TYR A 82 -51.11 11.08 19.97
N PHE A 83 -50.17 11.78 20.58
CA PHE A 83 -49.32 11.23 21.65
C PHE A 83 -50.18 10.82 22.85
N VAL A 84 -51.07 11.72 23.30
CA VAL A 84 -52.01 11.42 24.40
C VAL A 84 -52.97 10.29 24.01
N ALA A 85 -53.50 10.28 22.79
CA ALA A 85 -54.39 9.22 22.33
C ALA A 85 -53.66 7.85 22.29
N ALA A 86 -52.36 7.82 21.94
CA ALA A 86 -51.55 6.59 22.01
C ALA A 86 -51.38 6.13 23.46
N VAL A 87 -51.10 7.01 24.41
CA VAL A 87 -51.05 6.68 25.85
C VAL A 87 -52.41 6.16 26.34
N GLN A 88 -53.50 6.85 26.00
CA GLN A 88 -54.86 6.46 26.39
C GLN A 88 -55.32 5.13 25.75
N SER A 89 -54.70 4.71 24.64
CA SER A 89 -55.01 3.39 24.07
C SER A 89 -54.60 2.20 25.01
N VAL A 90 -53.71 2.49 25.99
CA VAL A 90 -53.21 1.57 27.00
C VAL A 90 -53.78 1.88 28.40
N PHE A 91 -53.72 3.13 28.78
CA PHE A 91 -54.19 3.66 30.07
C PHE A 91 -55.32 4.65 29.85
N ALA A 92 -56.54 4.19 29.84
CA ALA A 92 -57.72 5.05 29.74
C ALA A 92 -57.68 6.14 30.80
N ASP A 93 -58.25 7.30 30.54
CA ASP A 93 -58.35 8.45 31.43
C ASP A 93 -57.02 9.10 31.89
N SER A 94 -55.90 8.71 31.33
CA SER A 94 -54.58 9.32 31.56
C SER A 94 -54.41 10.66 30.80
N CYS A 95 -53.42 11.49 31.19
CA CYS A 95 -53.06 12.72 30.53
C CYS A 95 -54.19 13.81 30.55
N ALA A 96 -54.99 13.89 31.61
CA ALA A 96 -56.06 14.84 31.73
C ALA A 96 -55.59 16.31 31.80
N GLU A 97 -54.49 16.59 32.48
CA GLU A 97 -53.93 17.95 32.59
C GLU A 97 -53.37 18.43 31.24
N THR A 98 -52.75 17.51 30.51
CA THR A 98 -52.22 17.80 29.16
C THR A 98 -53.40 18.13 28.20
N LEU A 99 -54.46 17.34 28.21
CA LEU A 99 -55.67 17.61 27.39
C LEU A 99 -56.34 18.94 27.76
N ALA A 100 -56.40 19.27 29.03
CA ALA A 100 -56.95 20.54 29.47
C ALA A 100 -56.13 21.74 28.96
N SER A 101 -54.78 21.57 28.99
CA SER A 101 -53.84 22.59 28.46
C SER A 101 -53.94 22.76 26.94
N LEU A 102 -54.34 21.74 26.19
CA LEU A 102 -54.58 21.81 24.74
C LEU A 102 -55.88 22.55 24.39
N GLY A 103 -56.85 22.57 25.30
CA GLY A 103 -58.13 23.31 25.14
C GLY A 103 -58.00 24.83 25.27
N ASP A 104 -56.95 25.29 25.90
CA ASP A 104 -56.73 26.74 26.17
C ASP A 104 -55.68 27.26 25.14
N ARG A 105 -56.20 27.90 24.07
CA ARG A 105 -55.37 28.37 22.92
C ARG A 105 -54.25 29.35 23.27
N VAL A 106 -54.24 29.92 24.50
CA VAL A 106 -53.24 30.90 24.96
C VAL A 106 -52.05 30.20 25.64
N SER A 107 -52.20 28.93 26.07
CA SER A 107 -51.23 28.24 26.94
C SER A 107 -50.43 27.14 26.25
N ALA A 108 -50.59 26.93 24.96
CA ALA A 108 -49.97 25.79 24.23
C ALA A 108 -48.50 26.00 23.84
N SER A 109 -47.67 26.62 24.72
CA SER A 109 -46.24 26.68 24.45
C SER A 109 -45.59 25.27 24.62
N PRO A 110 -44.56 24.90 23.83
CA PRO A 110 -43.86 23.61 23.96
C PRO A 110 -43.36 23.33 25.39
N ALA A 111 -43.02 24.38 26.14
CA ALA A 111 -42.50 24.25 27.49
C ALA A 111 -43.63 23.86 28.48
N VAL A 112 -44.80 24.42 28.34
CA VAL A 112 -45.98 24.11 29.18
C VAL A 112 -46.46 22.68 28.84
N LEU A 113 -46.61 22.38 27.54
CA LEU A 113 -47.04 21.04 27.12
C LEU A 113 -46.06 19.95 27.55
N ALA A 114 -44.72 20.17 27.46
CA ALA A 114 -43.74 19.22 27.95
C ALA A 114 -43.83 19.01 29.46
N GLY A 115 -44.06 20.07 30.23
CA GLY A 115 -44.23 20.01 31.68
C GLY A 115 -45.50 19.25 32.11
N THR A 116 -46.65 19.61 31.56
CA THR A 116 -47.93 18.93 31.86
C THR A 116 -47.90 17.47 31.40
N LEU A 117 -47.33 17.18 30.21
CA LEU A 117 -47.18 15.83 29.69
C LEU A 117 -46.24 15.01 30.58
N SER A 118 -45.11 15.56 31.01
CA SER A 118 -44.16 14.88 31.91
C SER A 118 -44.84 14.53 33.25
N ASN A 119 -45.60 15.47 33.85
CA ASN A 119 -46.31 15.23 35.11
C ASN A 119 -47.40 14.17 34.95
N ASP A 120 -48.15 14.20 33.87
CA ASP A 120 -49.21 13.19 33.60
C ASP A 120 -48.59 11.82 33.37
N LEU A 121 -47.49 11.74 32.64
CA LEU A 121 -46.78 10.48 32.38
C LEU A 121 -46.19 9.88 33.68
N GLU A 122 -45.65 10.72 34.58
CA GLU A 122 -45.12 10.24 35.88
C GLU A 122 -46.18 9.59 36.78
N ARG A 123 -47.46 9.93 36.56
CA ARG A 123 -48.61 9.37 37.32
C ARG A 123 -49.16 8.06 36.71
N LEU A 124 -48.56 7.55 35.61
CA LEU A 124 -49.03 6.28 35.01
C LEU A 124 -48.84 5.12 36.02
N PRO A 125 -49.82 4.19 36.06
CA PRO A 125 -49.81 3.09 37.04
C PRO A 125 -48.71 2.04 36.80
N ALA A 126 -48.10 2.05 35.60
CA ALA A 126 -47.01 1.16 35.24
C ALA A 126 -46.16 1.74 34.09
N PRO A 127 -44.92 1.26 33.89
CA PRO A 127 -44.09 1.70 32.76
C PRO A 127 -44.73 1.46 31.40
N LEU A 128 -44.65 2.46 30.55
CA LEU A 128 -45.17 2.46 29.18
C LEU A 128 -44.04 2.55 28.18
N LEU A 129 -43.96 1.60 27.24
CA LEU A 129 -43.16 1.72 26.04
C LEU A 129 -43.97 2.38 24.94
N LEU A 130 -43.59 3.59 24.52
CA LEU A 130 -44.23 4.28 23.42
C LEU A 130 -43.34 4.26 22.18
N VAL A 131 -43.89 3.73 21.10
CA VAL A 131 -43.21 3.67 19.79
C VAL A 131 -43.67 4.84 18.94
N LEU A 132 -42.73 5.69 18.50
CA LEU A 132 -42.94 6.72 17.48
C LEU A 132 -42.32 6.23 16.17
N ASP A 133 -43.15 5.78 15.23
CA ASP A 133 -42.70 5.22 13.97
C ASP A 133 -42.75 6.26 12.83
N GLY A 134 -41.61 6.51 12.19
CA GLY A 134 -41.46 7.47 11.10
C GLY A 134 -41.29 8.91 11.54
N TYR A 135 -40.50 9.17 12.57
CA TYR A 135 -40.30 10.50 13.18
C TYR A 135 -39.78 11.55 12.20
N GLU A 136 -39.03 11.16 11.18
CA GLU A 136 -38.55 12.08 10.12
C GLU A 136 -39.67 12.83 9.39
N ARG A 137 -40.92 12.35 9.45
CA ARG A 137 -42.07 12.95 8.75
C ARG A 137 -42.60 14.18 9.46
N VAL A 138 -42.36 14.33 10.76
CA VAL A 138 -42.88 15.38 11.62
C VAL A 138 -41.81 16.24 12.26
N ALA A 139 -40.55 16.07 11.90
CA ALA A 139 -39.42 16.78 12.48
C ALA A 139 -39.58 18.30 12.26
N SER A 140 -40.02 19.00 13.30
CA SER A 140 -40.13 20.48 13.31
C SER A 140 -39.40 21.03 14.55
N PRO A 141 -38.85 22.28 14.50
CA PRO A 141 -38.13 22.87 15.64
C PRO A 141 -38.97 22.91 16.92
N VAL A 142 -40.28 23.03 16.78
CA VAL A 142 -41.22 23.10 17.90
C VAL A 142 -41.39 21.73 18.55
N LEU A 143 -41.57 20.67 17.76
CA LEU A 143 -41.64 19.29 18.26
C LEU A 143 -40.30 18.82 18.83
N GLN A 144 -39.20 19.22 18.22
CA GLN A 144 -37.85 18.96 18.76
C GLN A 144 -37.73 19.55 20.18
N SER A 145 -38.12 20.83 20.37
CA SER A 145 -38.09 21.47 21.68
C SER A 145 -38.97 20.74 22.71
N LEU A 146 -40.12 20.19 22.31
CA LEU A 146 -40.99 19.41 23.20
C LEU A 146 -40.31 18.10 23.61
N LEU A 147 -39.82 17.34 22.68
CA LEU A 147 -39.14 16.05 22.94
C LEU A 147 -37.82 16.23 23.68
N ASP A 148 -37.03 17.26 23.36
CA ASP A 148 -35.76 17.54 24.08
C ASP A 148 -36.03 17.83 25.56
N ARG A 149 -37.09 18.58 25.88
CA ARG A 149 -37.49 18.83 27.26
C ARG A 149 -37.95 17.56 27.97
N LEU A 150 -38.73 16.72 27.32
CA LEU A 150 -39.17 15.43 27.83
C LEU A 150 -37.98 14.50 28.07
N LEU A 151 -36.98 14.45 27.18
CA LEU A 151 -35.81 13.62 27.30
C LEU A 151 -34.73 14.18 28.23
N ALA A 152 -34.71 15.50 28.51
CA ALA A 152 -33.83 16.12 29.50
C ALA A 152 -34.12 15.59 30.91
N HIS A 153 -35.43 15.39 31.21
CA HIS A 153 -35.96 14.89 32.49
C HIS A 153 -37.03 13.82 32.22
N PRO A 154 -36.61 12.62 31.76
CA PRO A 154 -37.55 11.61 31.32
C PRO A 154 -38.38 11.08 32.49
N PRO A 155 -39.71 10.99 32.32
CA PRO A 155 -40.58 10.38 33.33
C PRO A 155 -40.15 8.92 33.61
N SER A 156 -40.13 8.51 34.88
CA SER A 156 -39.70 7.17 35.29
C SER A 156 -40.55 6.03 34.68
N THR A 157 -41.77 6.39 34.29
CA THR A 157 -42.74 5.48 33.66
C THR A 157 -42.70 5.46 32.14
N LEU A 158 -41.99 6.40 31.49
CA LEU A 158 -41.93 6.45 30.02
C LEU A 158 -40.67 5.82 29.46
N ARG A 159 -40.81 4.94 28.49
CA ARG A 159 -39.74 4.44 27.61
C ARG A 159 -40.13 4.80 26.18
N LEU A 160 -39.25 5.55 25.52
CA LEU A 160 -39.51 6.05 24.16
C LEU A 160 -38.70 5.25 23.15
N LEU A 161 -39.34 4.70 22.12
CA LEU A 161 -38.69 4.08 20.99
C LEU A 161 -39.01 4.89 19.74
N ILE A 162 -37.97 5.44 19.10
CA ILE A 162 -38.11 6.26 17.89
C ILE A 162 -37.53 5.51 16.70
N THR A 163 -38.34 5.35 15.64
CA THR A 163 -37.81 4.95 14.34
C THR A 163 -37.74 6.17 13.43
N THR A 164 -36.62 6.29 12.70
CA THR A 164 -36.41 7.43 11.79
C THR A 164 -35.55 7.02 10.59
N ARG A 165 -35.71 7.70 9.45
CA ARG A 165 -34.82 7.49 8.27
C ARG A 165 -33.50 8.26 8.38
N GLN A 166 -33.47 9.34 9.16
CA GLN A 166 -32.34 10.24 9.32
C GLN A 166 -32.04 10.50 10.79
N GLU A 167 -30.86 11.01 11.07
CA GLU A 167 -30.50 11.43 12.44
C GLU A 167 -31.46 12.49 12.92
N PRO A 168 -32.20 12.26 14.01
CA PRO A 168 -33.10 13.29 14.54
C PRO A 168 -32.30 14.42 15.16
N VAL A 169 -32.74 15.65 14.93
CA VAL A 169 -32.13 16.85 15.56
C VAL A 169 -32.63 16.96 17.01
N LEU A 170 -32.21 16.01 17.85
CA LEU A 170 -32.50 15.96 19.29
C LEU A 170 -31.21 16.09 20.09
N ALA A 171 -31.32 16.56 21.34
CA ALA A 171 -30.17 16.74 22.24
C ALA A 171 -29.63 15.38 22.78
N LEU A 172 -29.23 14.46 21.89
CA LEU A 172 -28.84 13.08 22.22
C LEU A 172 -27.49 12.96 22.94
N ALA A 173 -26.63 13.97 22.86
CA ALA A 173 -25.29 13.93 23.44
C ALA A 173 -25.30 13.64 24.96
N ALA A 174 -26.22 14.25 25.69
CA ALA A 174 -26.37 14.06 27.13
C ALA A 174 -26.84 12.63 27.48
N LEU A 175 -27.73 12.05 26.66
CA LEU A 175 -28.21 10.67 26.82
C LEU A 175 -27.09 9.65 26.50
N ARG A 176 -26.28 9.91 25.48
CA ARG A 176 -25.11 9.07 25.13
C ARG A 176 -24.09 9.04 26.27
N VAL A 177 -23.71 10.20 26.82
CA VAL A 177 -22.77 10.31 27.94
C VAL A 177 -23.29 9.59 29.20
N ARG A 178 -24.59 9.67 29.47
CA ARG A 178 -25.24 9.02 30.64
C ARG A 178 -25.52 7.53 30.40
N GLN A 179 -25.24 6.99 29.20
CA GLN A 179 -25.64 5.65 28.79
C GLN A 179 -27.14 5.38 28.96
N ALA A 180 -27.94 6.40 28.77
CA ALA A 180 -29.38 6.39 28.96
C ALA A 180 -30.15 6.13 27.63
N MET A 181 -29.48 5.62 26.61
CA MET A 181 -30.10 5.25 25.35
C MET A 181 -29.39 4.10 24.66
N VAL A 182 -30.15 3.41 23.78
CA VAL A 182 -29.63 2.43 22.82
C VAL A 182 -29.82 2.98 21.42
N GLU A 183 -28.80 2.81 20.57
CA GLU A 183 -28.84 3.17 19.16
C GLU A 183 -28.69 1.93 18.28
N ILE A 184 -29.57 1.82 17.29
CA ILE A 184 -29.51 0.80 16.23
C ILE A 184 -29.40 1.55 14.90
N ARG A 185 -28.33 1.31 14.16
CA ARG A 185 -27.98 2.01 12.92
C ARG A 185 -28.13 1.11 11.71
N ALA A 186 -27.97 1.70 10.50
CA ALA A 186 -28.05 0.98 9.24
C ALA A 186 -27.12 -0.27 9.19
N ALA A 187 -25.89 -0.12 9.69
CA ALA A 187 -24.91 -1.22 9.74
C ALA A 187 -25.37 -2.40 10.62
N ASP A 188 -26.13 -2.14 11.69
CA ASP A 188 -26.73 -3.19 12.54
C ASP A 188 -27.93 -3.85 11.86
N LEU A 189 -28.69 -3.08 11.07
CA LEU A 189 -29.91 -3.53 10.38
C LEU A 189 -29.60 -4.26 9.06
N GLN A 190 -28.43 -4.06 8.45
CA GLN A 190 -28.00 -4.75 7.24
C GLN A 190 -27.95 -6.25 7.46
N PHE A 191 -28.41 -7.03 6.52
CA PHE A 191 -28.32 -8.48 6.55
C PHE A 191 -26.87 -8.92 6.31
N ASN A 192 -26.42 -9.91 7.07
CA ASN A 192 -25.23 -10.67 6.71
C ASN A 192 -25.59 -11.76 5.67
N GLU A 193 -24.59 -12.49 5.19
CA GLU A 193 -24.79 -13.56 4.20
C GLU A 193 -25.81 -14.60 4.68
N ARG A 194 -25.77 -14.98 5.97
CA ARG A 194 -26.65 -15.96 6.57
C ARG A 194 -28.10 -15.46 6.68
N ASP A 195 -28.29 -14.20 7.07
CA ASP A 195 -29.61 -13.57 7.14
C ASP A 195 -30.24 -13.51 5.75
N SER A 196 -29.44 -13.10 4.74
CA SER A 196 -29.86 -13.06 3.33
C SER A 196 -30.24 -14.46 2.81
N ALA A 197 -29.38 -15.46 3.06
CA ALA A 197 -29.65 -16.85 2.70
C ALA A 197 -30.94 -17.37 3.32
N THR A 198 -31.16 -17.08 4.61
CA THR A 198 -32.40 -17.49 5.34
C THR A 198 -33.64 -16.87 4.70
N LEU A 199 -33.58 -15.61 4.26
CA LEU A 199 -34.73 -14.98 3.58
C LEU A 199 -34.97 -15.61 2.20
N VAL A 200 -33.90 -15.87 1.44
CA VAL A 200 -33.99 -16.56 0.16
C VAL A 200 -34.63 -17.94 0.30
N GLU A 201 -34.18 -18.74 1.29
CA GLU A 201 -34.76 -20.07 1.55
C GLU A 201 -36.25 -20.01 1.91
N ARG A 202 -36.63 -19.11 2.83
CA ARG A 202 -38.05 -18.98 3.27
C ARG A 202 -38.97 -18.55 2.13
N CYS A 203 -38.50 -17.65 1.27
CA CYS A 203 -39.33 -17.13 0.18
C CYS A 203 -39.31 -18.02 -1.07
N SER A 204 -38.16 -18.63 -1.44
CA SER A 204 -38.03 -19.43 -2.66
C SER A 204 -38.35 -20.92 -2.48
N GLY A 205 -38.36 -21.42 -1.24
CA GLY A 205 -38.50 -22.85 -0.92
C GLY A 205 -37.31 -23.73 -1.38
N ARG A 206 -36.21 -23.12 -1.85
CA ARG A 206 -35.02 -23.80 -2.39
C ARG A 206 -33.89 -23.77 -1.35
N THR A 207 -33.45 -24.95 -0.89
CA THR A 207 -32.39 -25.10 0.10
C THR A 207 -31.02 -25.37 -0.53
N ASP A 208 -30.97 -25.69 -1.81
CA ASP A 208 -29.76 -26.10 -2.57
C ASP A 208 -29.12 -24.98 -3.41
N ALA A 209 -29.54 -23.74 -3.19
CA ALA A 209 -29.15 -22.61 -4.03
C ALA A 209 -28.02 -21.75 -3.44
N ALA A 210 -26.93 -22.35 -2.92
CA ALA A 210 -25.82 -21.60 -2.32
C ALA A 210 -25.21 -20.54 -3.25
N GLU A 211 -25.09 -20.86 -4.53
CA GLU A 211 -24.61 -19.89 -5.53
C GLU A 211 -25.60 -18.73 -5.74
N LEU A 212 -26.90 -19.01 -5.77
CA LEU A 212 -27.95 -18.00 -5.85
C LEU A 212 -27.94 -17.09 -4.61
N GLN A 213 -27.83 -17.67 -3.41
CA GLN A 213 -27.77 -16.93 -2.15
C GLN A 213 -26.55 -15.98 -2.12
N ALA A 214 -25.36 -16.47 -2.53
CA ALA A 214 -24.15 -15.65 -2.62
C ALA A 214 -24.32 -14.52 -3.64
N ARG A 215 -24.95 -14.77 -4.79
CA ARG A 215 -25.20 -13.76 -5.83
C ARG A 215 -26.22 -12.71 -5.38
N VAL A 216 -27.29 -13.11 -4.70
CA VAL A 216 -28.27 -12.19 -4.11
C VAL A 216 -27.61 -11.29 -3.08
N TYR A 217 -26.79 -11.86 -2.19
CA TYR A 217 -26.07 -11.07 -1.21
C TYR A 217 -25.09 -10.10 -1.86
N ALA A 218 -24.28 -10.56 -2.81
CA ALA A 218 -23.31 -9.73 -3.52
C ALA A 218 -23.94 -8.57 -4.30
N SER A 219 -25.13 -8.79 -4.91
CA SER A 219 -25.84 -7.75 -5.66
C SER A 219 -26.53 -6.73 -4.76
N THR A 220 -27.09 -7.17 -3.62
CA THR A 220 -27.88 -6.32 -2.71
C THR A 220 -27.06 -5.78 -1.53
N GLN A 221 -25.84 -6.28 -1.34
CA GLN A 221 -24.98 -5.95 -0.19
C GLN A 221 -25.70 -6.10 1.16
N GLY A 222 -26.63 -7.02 1.25
CA GLY A 222 -27.42 -7.25 2.44
C GLY A 222 -28.48 -6.18 2.77
N TRP A 223 -28.82 -5.31 1.83
CA TRP A 223 -29.94 -4.37 2.00
C TRP A 223 -31.28 -5.12 2.03
N PRO A 224 -32.04 -5.14 3.16
CA PRO A 224 -33.18 -6.05 3.35
C PRO A 224 -34.26 -5.95 2.28
N VAL A 225 -34.66 -4.75 1.86
CA VAL A 225 -35.64 -4.57 0.77
C VAL A 225 -35.04 -5.00 -0.56
N GLY A 226 -33.74 -4.72 -0.80
CA GLY A 226 -33.06 -5.20 -2.00
C GLY A 226 -33.06 -6.71 -2.13
N VAL A 227 -32.81 -7.45 -1.05
CA VAL A 227 -32.91 -8.91 -1.02
C VAL A 227 -34.32 -9.38 -1.33
N ARG A 228 -35.34 -8.72 -0.76
CA ARG A 228 -36.74 -9.05 -1.01
C ARG A 228 -37.16 -8.79 -2.46
N LEU A 229 -36.80 -7.66 -3.02
CA LEU A 229 -37.08 -7.33 -4.43
C LEU A 229 -36.34 -8.26 -5.38
N ALA A 230 -35.11 -8.68 -5.05
CA ALA A 230 -34.38 -9.69 -5.81
C ALA A 230 -35.12 -11.04 -5.84
N ILE A 231 -35.68 -11.45 -4.70
CA ILE A 231 -36.50 -12.69 -4.62
C ILE A 231 -37.81 -12.56 -5.43
N LEU A 232 -38.47 -11.39 -5.36
CA LEU A 232 -39.70 -11.18 -6.14
C LEU A 232 -39.43 -11.22 -7.65
N ALA A 233 -38.33 -10.63 -8.10
CA ALA A 233 -37.91 -10.70 -9.50
C ALA A 233 -37.63 -12.15 -9.96
N LEU A 234 -37.03 -12.98 -9.06
CA LEU A 234 -36.83 -14.41 -9.34
C LEU A 234 -38.14 -15.21 -9.51
N HIS A 235 -39.21 -14.82 -8.81
CA HIS A 235 -40.51 -15.51 -8.93
C HIS A 235 -41.25 -15.16 -10.22
N GLN A 236 -41.01 -13.98 -10.80
CA GLN A 236 -41.71 -13.55 -12.03
C GLN A 236 -41.14 -14.20 -13.30
N ASP A 237 -39.86 -14.51 -13.32
CA ASP A 237 -39.15 -15.03 -14.51
C ASP A 237 -39.17 -16.57 -14.66
N HIS A 238 -39.96 -17.27 -13.93
CA HIS A 238 -40.30 -18.73 -14.01
C HIS A 238 -39.17 -19.74 -14.29
N GLU A 239 -37.92 -19.38 -14.62
CA GLU A 239 -36.84 -20.31 -14.94
C GLU A 239 -35.44 -19.72 -14.68
N ASP A 240 -34.55 -20.61 -14.12
CA ASP A 240 -33.11 -20.60 -14.05
C ASP A 240 -32.37 -19.48 -13.28
N ALA A 241 -31.37 -19.92 -12.52
CA ALA A 241 -30.32 -19.09 -11.91
C ALA A 241 -29.59 -18.14 -12.89
N ALA A 242 -29.72 -18.40 -14.22
CA ALA A 242 -29.25 -17.53 -15.27
C ALA A 242 -30.05 -16.20 -15.36
N SER A 243 -31.34 -16.19 -15.01
CA SER A 243 -32.17 -14.96 -15.03
C SER A 243 -31.76 -13.95 -13.97
N PHE A 244 -31.18 -14.41 -12.85
CA PHE A 244 -30.67 -13.51 -11.81
C PHE A 244 -29.46 -12.64 -12.26
N SER A 245 -28.81 -13.00 -13.38
CA SER A 245 -27.78 -12.14 -13.97
C SER A 245 -28.30 -10.75 -14.39
N ARG A 246 -29.63 -10.59 -14.48
CA ARG A 246 -30.30 -9.34 -14.87
C ARG A 246 -30.77 -8.50 -13.70
N PHE A 247 -30.72 -9.01 -12.44
CA PHE A 247 -31.10 -8.20 -11.28
C PHE A 247 -30.04 -7.11 -11.03
N SER A 248 -30.42 -5.89 -11.31
CA SER A 248 -29.60 -4.69 -11.21
C SER A 248 -30.49 -3.49 -10.85
N GLY A 249 -29.91 -2.32 -10.65
CA GLY A 249 -30.64 -1.08 -10.49
C GLY A 249 -31.59 -0.77 -11.66
N GLU A 250 -31.54 -1.54 -12.74
CA GLU A 250 -32.41 -1.45 -13.90
C GLU A 250 -33.69 -2.33 -13.81
N SER A 251 -33.81 -3.17 -12.78
CA SER A 251 -34.99 -4.03 -12.60
C SER A 251 -36.24 -3.18 -12.33
N PRO A 252 -37.40 -3.50 -12.98
CA PRO A 252 -38.62 -2.68 -12.88
C PRO A 252 -39.07 -2.46 -11.43
N GLU A 253 -39.01 -3.48 -10.60
CA GLU A 253 -39.40 -3.46 -9.20
C GLU A 253 -38.53 -2.49 -8.36
N LEU A 254 -37.21 -2.48 -8.63
CA LEU A 254 -36.29 -1.53 -8.00
C LEU A 254 -36.49 -0.11 -8.51
N GLN A 255 -36.75 0.06 -9.80
CA GLN A 255 -37.04 1.39 -10.37
C GLN A 255 -38.28 1.99 -9.73
N GLN A 256 -39.37 1.20 -9.65
CA GLN A 256 -40.62 1.66 -9.03
C GLN A 256 -40.38 2.02 -7.55
N TYR A 257 -39.67 1.18 -6.82
CA TYR A 257 -39.35 1.46 -5.40
C TYR A 257 -38.52 2.73 -5.23
N PHE A 258 -37.47 2.93 -6.04
CA PHE A 258 -36.63 4.11 -5.98
C PHE A 258 -37.39 5.39 -6.36
N ASP A 259 -38.27 5.32 -7.35
CA ASP A 259 -39.09 6.44 -7.76
C ASP A 259 -40.07 6.86 -6.67
N GLU A 260 -40.82 5.93 -6.12
CA GLU A 260 -41.90 6.21 -5.14
C GLU A 260 -41.35 6.54 -3.74
N GLU A 261 -40.34 5.82 -3.29
CA GLU A 261 -39.88 5.90 -1.89
C GLU A 261 -38.67 6.83 -1.66
N LEU A 262 -37.85 7.06 -2.69
CA LEU A 262 -36.64 7.89 -2.58
C LEU A 262 -36.79 9.21 -3.35
N LEU A 263 -37.06 9.16 -4.67
CA LEU A 263 -37.06 10.37 -5.51
C LEU A 263 -38.31 11.22 -5.35
N ALA A 264 -39.52 10.62 -5.24
CA ALA A 264 -40.76 11.38 -5.09
C ALA A 264 -40.80 12.36 -3.89
N ARG A 265 -39.88 12.15 -2.95
CA ARG A 265 -39.75 12.96 -1.73
C ARG A 265 -38.70 14.07 -1.82
N GLN A 266 -37.96 14.12 -2.94
CA GLN A 266 -36.89 15.12 -3.14
C GLN A 266 -37.38 16.27 -4.00
N ALA A 267 -36.79 17.44 -3.79
CA ALA A 267 -37.02 18.59 -4.67
C ALA A 267 -36.45 18.32 -6.09
N PRO A 268 -37.07 18.87 -7.15
CA PRO A 268 -36.60 18.68 -8.52
C PRO A 268 -35.09 19.01 -8.70
N ASP A 269 -34.61 20.09 -8.08
CA ASP A 269 -33.19 20.50 -8.16
C ASP A 269 -32.26 19.47 -7.46
N ALA A 270 -32.72 18.86 -6.37
CA ALA A 270 -31.97 17.81 -5.69
C ALA A 270 -31.90 16.52 -6.54
N ILE A 271 -32.99 16.19 -7.28
CA ILE A 271 -33.00 15.06 -8.22
C ILE A 271 -32.01 15.32 -9.35
N ASP A 272 -31.99 16.53 -9.91
CA ASP A 272 -31.03 16.91 -10.96
C ASP A 272 -29.56 16.77 -10.49
N CYS A 273 -29.26 17.26 -9.28
CA CYS A 273 -27.95 17.08 -8.65
C CYS A 273 -27.58 15.62 -8.48
N LEU A 274 -28.51 14.77 -8.00
CA LEU A 274 -28.31 13.33 -7.84
C LEU A 274 -27.98 12.65 -9.16
N LEU A 275 -28.72 12.95 -10.23
CA LEU A 275 -28.53 12.38 -11.54
C LEU A 275 -27.16 12.76 -12.12
N ARG A 276 -26.79 14.04 -12.06
CA ARG A 276 -25.54 14.52 -12.66
C ARG A 276 -24.30 14.09 -11.88
N THR A 277 -24.40 13.89 -10.56
CA THR A 277 -23.30 13.36 -9.73
C THR A 277 -23.20 11.84 -9.78
N ALA A 278 -24.18 11.13 -10.33
CA ALA A 278 -24.12 9.67 -10.47
C ALA A 278 -23.01 9.14 -11.37
N VAL A 279 -22.36 10.01 -12.16
CA VAL A 279 -21.21 9.63 -13.02
C VAL A 279 -20.01 9.16 -12.19
N VAL A 280 -19.84 9.64 -10.96
CA VAL A 280 -18.73 9.28 -10.07
C VAL A 280 -19.14 8.18 -9.09
N ASP A 281 -18.19 7.29 -8.71
CA ASP A 281 -18.46 6.20 -7.76
C ASP A 281 -18.51 6.70 -6.32
N ARG A 282 -17.72 7.70 -5.99
CA ARG A 282 -17.69 8.37 -4.69
C ARG A 282 -17.69 9.88 -4.87
N PHE A 283 -18.28 10.59 -3.95
CA PHE A 283 -18.46 12.02 -4.06
C PHE A 283 -18.19 12.75 -2.74
N CYS A 284 -17.80 14.02 -2.86
CA CYS A 284 -17.67 14.99 -1.78
C CYS A 284 -18.19 16.35 -2.27
N ALA A 285 -18.45 17.32 -1.36
CA ALA A 285 -19.01 18.62 -1.77
C ALA A 285 -18.19 19.33 -2.88
N PRO A 286 -16.86 19.47 -2.77
CA PRO A 286 -16.08 20.14 -3.81
C PRO A 286 -16.15 19.45 -5.17
N LEU A 287 -16.21 18.11 -5.20
CA LEU A 287 -16.37 17.37 -6.47
C LEU A 287 -17.76 17.59 -7.07
N CYS A 288 -18.81 17.54 -6.24
CA CYS A 288 -20.18 17.81 -6.70
C CYS A 288 -20.30 19.23 -7.26
N ASP A 289 -19.74 20.22 -6.59
CA ASP A 289 -19.72 21.62 -7.07
C ASP A 289 -18.97 21.75 -8.40
N ALA A 290 -17.85 21.03 -8.57
CA ALA A 290 -17.12 21.00 -9.83
C ALA A 290 -17.91 20.34 -10.98
N LEU A 291 -18.67 19.29 -10.69
CA LEU A 291 -19.54 18.62 -11.67
C LEU A 291 -20.74 19.49 -12.07
N LEU A 292 -21.35 20.16 -11.09
CA LEU A 292 -22.61 20.93 -11.29
C LEU A 292 -22.36 22.34 -11.85
N GLY A 293 -21.15 22.88 -11.69
CA GLY A 293 -20.76 24.18 -12.23
C GLY A 293 -21.31 25.34 -11.39
N GLU A 294 -22.09 26.26 -12.00
CA GLU A 294 -22.50 27.54 -11.37
C GLU A 294 -23.54 27.40 -10.22
N ALA A 295 -24.00 26.19 -9.91
CA ALA A 295 -24.93 25.96 -8.79
C ALA A 295 -24.17 26.00 -7.46
N ILE A 296 -23.91 27.20 -6.96
CA ILE A 296 -23.18 27.43 -5.69
C ILE A 296 -23.92 26.73 -4.53
N GLY A 297 -23.22 25.81 -3.84
CA GLY A 297 -23.74 25.09 -2.68
C GLY A 297 -24.58 23.84 -2.98
N ALA A 298 -24.68 23.42 -4.23
CA ALA A 298 -25.37 22.17 -4.59
C ALA A 298 -24.69 20.93 -3.98
N GLY A 299 -23.36 20.94 -3.91
CA GLY A 299 -22.59 19.90 -3.24
C GLY A 299 -22.90 19.80 -1.76
N SER A 300 -23.03 20.92 -1.06
CA SER A 300 -23.43 20.96 0.35
C SER A 300 -24.84 20.43 0.56
N THR A 301 -25.78 20.73 -0.33
CA THR A 301 -27.14 20.20 -0.29
C THR A 301 -27.16 18.69 -0.46
N LEU A 302 -26.43 18.17 -1.43
CA LEU A 302 -26.33 16.72 -1.67
C LEU A 302 -25.70 15.99 -0.48
N LEU A 303 -24.64 16.56 0.11
CA LEU A 303 -24.02 16.02 1.31
C LEU A 303 -24.96 16.04 2.51
N HIS A 304 -25.76 17.08 2.66
CA HIS A 304 -26.79 17.14 3.70
C HIS A 304 -27.81 16.01 3.51
N LEU A 305 -28.29 15.77 2.29
CA LEU A 305 -29.19 14.66 1.97
C LEU A 305 -28.55 13.28 2.22
N ALA A 306 -27.28 13.11 1.86
CA ALA A 306 -26.55 11.87 2.11
C ALA A 306 -26.30 11.62 3.61
N SER A 307 -25.88 12.64 4.34
CA SER A 307 -25.60 12.55 5.78
C SER A 307 -26.86 12.40 6.62
N SER A 308 -27.99 12.97 6.17
CA SER A 308 -29.26 12.86 6.85
C SER A 308 -29.90 11.47 6.75
N GLY A 309 -29.38 10.58 5.92
CA GLY A 309 -29.98 9.26 5.66
C GLY A 309 -31.24 9.28 4.78
N ALA A 310 -31.51 10.43 4.13
CA ALA A 310 -32.61 10.55 3.19
C ALA A 310 -32.39 9.72 1.91
N LEU A 311 -31.11 9.42 1.61
CA LEU A 311 -30.68 8.63 0.45
C LEU A 311 -29.98 7.34 0.89
N LEU A 312 -29.90 6.38 -0.03
CA LEU A 312 -29.09 5.16 0.14
C LEU A 312 -27.62 5.47 -0.12
N CYS A 313 -26.97 6.12 0.85
CA CYS A 313 -25.56 6.50 0.80
C CYS A 313 -24.81 5.98 2.02
N GLU A 314 -23.54 5.59 1.81
CA GLU A 314 -22.61 5.19 2.86
C GLU A 314 -21.49 6.24 2.99
N LYS A 315 -21.09 6.54 4.21
CA LYS A 315 -19.93 7.37 4.49
C LYS A 315 -18.69 6.49 4.47
N LEU A 316 -17.68 6.85 3.66
CA LEU A 316 -16.49 6.01 3.42
C LEU A 316 -15.42 6.16 4.49
N ASP A 317 -15.39 7.28 5.22
CA ASP A 317 -14.38 7.54 6.24
C ASP A 317 -14.94 8.21 7.49
N ALA A 318 -14.32 7.96 8.66
CA ALA A 318 -14.76 8.48 9.94
C ALA A 318 -14.52 10.01 10.11
N GLY A 319 -13.62 10.60 9.35
CA GLY A 319 -13.19 12.00 9.46
C GLY A 319 -13.38 12.83 8.20
N GLY A 320 -13.71 12.20 7.09
CA GLY A 320 -13.85 12.86 5.79
C GLY A 320 -15.28 13.13 5.36
N ASP A 321 -15.39 13.84 4.26
CA ASP A 321 -16.66 14.23 3.65
C ASP A 321 -16.98 13.39 2.41
N TRP A 322 -16.41 12.14 2.33
CA TRP A 322 -16.61 11.24 1.21
C TRP A 322 -17.79 10.30 1.44
N TYR A 323 -18.65 10.21 0.43
CA TYR A 323 -19.85 9.37 0.37
C TYR A 323 -19.85 8.53 -0.88
N GLN A 324 -20.56 7.38 -0.81
CA GLN A 324 -20.82 6.51 -1.94
C GLN A 324 -22.30 6.14 -1.95
N HIS A 325 -22.92 6.14 -3.13
CA HIS A 325 -24.26 5.58 -3.26
C HIS A 325 -24.25 4.06 -3.14
N HIS A 326 -25.30 3.49 -2.57
CA HIS A 326 -25.53 2.04 -2.65
C HIS A 326 -25.52 1.60 -4.12
N ARG A 327 -24.86 0.51 -4.43
CA ARG A 327 -24.61 0.05 -5.80
C ARG A 327 -25.88 0.06 -6.68
N LEU A 328 -26.97 -0.57 -6.23
CA LEU A 328 -28.22 -0.65 -7.00
C LEU A 328 -28.84 0.74 -7.25
N PHE A 329 -28.73 1.65 -6.28
CA PHE A 329 -29.20 3.02 -6.44
C PHE A 329 -28.32 3.82 -7.43
N GLN A 330 -27.02 3.60 -7.41
CA GLN A 330 -26.09 4.18 -8.39
C GLN A 330 -26.40 3.73 -9.83
N GLU A 331 -26.61 2.43 -10.05
CA GLU A 331 -26.98 1.87 -11.34
C GLU A 331 -28.30 2.48 -11.84
N PHE A 332 -29.31 2.59 -10.98
CA PHE A 332 -30.57 3.25 -11.29
C PHE A 332 -30.38 4.72 -11.69
N LEU A 333 -29.62 5.50 -10.91
CA LEU A 333 -29.35 6.91 -11.20
C LEU A 333 -28.60 7.08 -12.54
N ARG A 334 -27.62 6.24 -12.82
CA ARG A 334 -26.87 6.24 -14.11
C ARG A 334 -27.76 5.97 -15.31
N ARG A 335 -28.64 4.99 -15.21
CA ARG A 335 -29.62 4.73 -16.26
C ARG A 335 -30.54 5.92 -16.47
N ARG A 336 -31.05 6.51 -15.41
CA ARG A 336 -31.92 7.67 -15.46
C ARG A 336 -31.22 8.89 -16.03
N LEU A 337 -29.95 9.11 -15.67
CA LEU A 337 -29.09 10.12 -16.29
C LEU A 337 -29.01 9.93 -17.81
N ALA A 338 -28.76 8.70 -18.28
CA ALA A 338 -28.66 8.37 -19.70
C ALA A 338 -29.98 8.58 -20.48
N LEU A 339 -31.13 8.49 -19.79
CA LEU A 339 -32.44 8.75 -20.39
C LEU A 339 -32.81 10.25 -20.44
N HIS A 340 -32.34 11.06 -19.49
CA HIS A 340 -32.71 12.47 -19.35
C HIS A 340 -31.69 13.42 -20.00
N TYR A 341 -30.42 12.99 -20.15
CA TYR A 341 -29.35 13.82 -20.68
C TYR A 341 -28.75 13.26 -21.95
N PRO A 342 -28.40 14.11 -22.93
CA PRO A 342 -27.70 13.65 -24.12
C PRO A 342 -26.27 13.19 -23.78
N ALA A 343 -25.74 12.27 -24.59
CA ALA A 343 -24.39 11.70 -24.39
C ALA A 343 -23.31 12.79 -24.26
N SER A 344 -23.45 13.90 -25.01
CA SER A 344 -22.51 15.04 -24.96
C SER A 344 -22.45 15.71 -23.57
N ALA A 345 -23.62 15.81 -22.88
CA ALA A 345 -23.68 16.36 -21.53
C ALA A 345 -23.06 15.39 -20.51
N ILE A 346 -23.23 14.07 -20.69
CA ILE A 346 -22.62 13.06 -19.85
C ILE A 346 -21.09 13.05 -20.05
N CYS A 347 -20.61 13.16 -21.29
CA CYS A 347 -19.18 13.31 -21.57
C CYS A 347 -18.59 14.57 -20.89
N GLU A 348 -19.33 15.68 -20.87
CA GLU A 348 -18.90 16.90 -20.14
C GLU A 348 -18.79 16.66 -18.63
N LEU A 349 -19.72 15.94 -18.01
CA LEU A 349 -19.63 15.55 -16.61
C LEU A 349 -18.39 14.70 -16.33
N HIS A 350 -18.12 13.73 -17.17
CA HIS A 350 -16.90 12.91 -17.05
C HIS A 350 -15.64 13.76 -17.23
N ARG A 351 -15.64 14.74 -18.16
CA ARG A 351 -14.49 15.64 -18.34
C ARG A 351 -14.22 16.49 -17.11
N ARG A 352 -15.26 17.04 -16.49
CA ARG A 352 -15.15 17.81 -15.23
C ARG A 352 -14.66 16.94 -14.09
N ALA A 353 -15.17 15.70 -13.97
CA ALA A 353 -14.69 14.74 -13.00
C ALA A 353 -13.20 14.43 -13.21
N ALA A 354 -12.79 14.13 -14.45
CA ALA A 354 -11.38 13.86 -14.79
C ALA A 354 -10.46 15.03 -14.41
N ALA A 355 -10.86 16.26 -14.73
CA ALA A 355 -10.10 17.46 -14.39
C ALA A 355 -9.98 17.66 -12.88
N TRP A 356 -11.08 17.47 -12.14
CA TRP A 356 -11.08 17.61 -10.68
C TRP A 356 -10.20 16.55 -10.02
N PHE A 357 -10.35 15.28 -10.39
CA PHE A 357 -9.56 14.18 -9.84
C PHE A 357 -8.06 14.35 -10.14
N ALA A 358 -7.71 14.78 -11.37
CA ALA A 358 -6.33 15.08 -11.75
C ALA A 358 -5.72 16.20 -10.89
N ALA A 359 -6.46 17.30 -10.69
CA ALA A 359 -6.02 18.43 -9.86
C ALA A 359 -5.81 18.03 -8.38
N HIS A 360 -6.58 17.06 -7.88
CA HIS A 360 -6.46 16.54 -6.51
C HIS A 360 -5.57 15.30 -6.38
N GLY A 361 -4.87 14.91 -7.45
CA GLY A 361 -3.89 13.83 -7.45
C GLY A 361 -4.46 12.42 -7.45
N GLN A 362 -5.76 12.26 -7.68
CA GLN A 362 -6.45 10.98 -7.78
C GLN A 362 -6.45 10.53 -9.25
N LEU A 363 -5.27 10.10 -9.73
CA LEU A 363 -5.00 9.95 -11.17
C LEU A 363 -5.69 8.73 -11.80
N GLU A 364 -5.97 7.69 -11.02
CA GLU A 364 -6.68 6.51 -11.52
C GLU A 364 -8.11 6.85 -11.90
N GLU A 365 -8.81 7.53 -11.01
CA GLU A 365 -10.17 8.01 -11.25
C GLU A 365 -10.18 9.04 -12.42
N ALA A 366 -9.18 9.94 -12.45
CA ALA A 366 -9.05 10.90 -13.54
C ALA A 366 -8.94 10.20 -14.90
N ILE A 367 -8.15 9.13 -15.00
CA ILE A 367 -7.98 8.36 -16.24
C ILE A 367 -9.27 7.62 -16.61
N VAL A 368 -9.94 6.98 -15.65
CA VAL A 368 -11.22 6.29 -15.90
C VAL A 368 -12.25 7.26 -16.47
N HIS A 369 -12.37 8.46 -15.89
CA HIS A 369 -13.29 9.47 -16.38
C HIS A 369 -12.85 10.10 -17.70
N ALA A 370 -11.57 10.30 -17.93
CA ALA A 370 -11.06 10.78 -19.23
C ALA A 370 -11.34 9.76 -20.35
N LEU A 371 -11.17 8.45 -20.08
CA LEU A 371 -11.52 7.39 -21.03
C LEU A 371 -13.00 7.40 -21.38
N ALA A 372 -13.87 7.65 -20.39
CA ALA A 372 -15.32 7.72 -20.60
C ALA A 372 -15.78 8.99 -21.34
N ALA A 373 -15.05 10.10 -21.24
CA ALA A 373 -15.36 11.37 -21.88
C ALA A 373 -14.79 11.49 -23.30
N ASP A 374 -13.47 11.57 -23.39
CA ASP A 374 -12.75 11.97 -24.59
C ASP A 374 -11.84 10.85 -25.13
N GLY A 375 -11.88 9.69 -24.48
CA GLY A 375 -11.17 8.50 -24.92
C GLY A 375 -9.69 8.50 -24.51
N VAL A 376 -8.94 7.62 -25.17
CA VAL A 376 -7.60 7.21 -24.75
C VAL A 376 -6.55 8.33 -24.85
N VAL A 377 -6.72 9.26 -25.81
CA VAL A 377 -5.77 10.38 -26.00
C VAL A 377 -5.77 11.31 -24.78
N ALA A 378 -6.96 11.69 -24.29
CA ALA A 378 -7.09 12.55 -23.13
C ALA A 378 -6.55 11.86 -21.86
N ALA A 379 -6.81 10.56 -21.68
CA ALA A 379 -6.28 9.77 -20.57
C ALA A 379 -4.74 9.71 -20.62
N GLY A 380 -4.15 9.53 -21.79
CA GLY A 380 -2.70 9.59 -22.01
C GLY A 380 -2.10 10.96 -21.63
N GLN A 381 -2.76 12.05 -22.02
CA GLN A 381 -2.33 13.41 -21.68
C GLN A 381 -2.29 13.68 -20.16
N ILE A 382 -3.23 13.13 -19.39
CA ILE A 382 -3.20 13.21 -17.92
C ILE A 382 -1.93 12.55 -17.37
N LEU A 383 -1.60 11.34 -17.84
CA LEU A 383 -0.36 10.65 -17.43
C LEU A 383 0.89 11.47 -17.77
N MET A 384 0.92 12.04 -18.96
CA MET A 384 2.01 12.88 -19.42
C MET A 384 2.23 14.09 -18.53
N HIS A 385 1.15 14.82 -18.27
CA HIS A 385 1.22 16.03 -17.44
C HIS A 385 1.72 15.74 -16.01
N HIS A 386 1.41 14.58 -15.47
CA HIS A 386 1.78 14.18 -14.11
C HIS A 386 2.99 13.23 -14.04
N ARG A 387 3.68 12.96 -15.16
CA ARG A 387 4.75 11.94 -15.26
C ARG A 387 5.85 12.10 -14.21
N GLU A 388 6.37 13.31 -14.01
CA GLU A 388 7.47 13.54 -13.06
C GLU A 388 7.07 13.20 -11.63
N ARG A 389 5.84 13.56 -11.23
CA ARG A 389 5.30 13.20 -9.92
C ARG A 389 5.03 11.68 -9.79
N LEU A 390 4.57 11.05 -10.87
CA LEU A 390 4.27 9.61 -10.90
C LEU A 390 5.53 8.73 -10.88
N LEU A 391 6.66 9.26 -11.34
CA LEU A 391 7.95 8.59 -11.28
C LEU A 391 8.53 8.61 -9.86
N ASP A 392 8.01 9.44 -8.97
CA ASP A 392 8.34 9.41 -7.55
C ASP A 392 8.06 8.02 -6.94
N ARG A 393 8.89 7.62 -5.98
CA ARG A 393 8.87 6.26 -5.41
C ARG A 393 7.52 5.87 -4.82
N GLU A 394 6.84 6.80 -4.17
CA GLU A 394 5.54 6.56 -3.53
C GLU A 394 4.40 6.38 -4.53
N GLN A 395 4.54 6.91 -5.74
CA GLN A 395 3.48 6.94 -6.76
C GLN A 395 3.64 5.90 -7.88
N ARG A 396 4.74 5.13 -7.91
CA ARG A 396 4.98 4.11 -8.96
C ARG A 396 3.91 3.02 -9.02
N HIS A 397 3.32 2.69 -7.88
CA HIS A 397 2.21 1.73 -7.84
C HIS A 397 0.98 2.30 -8.56
N CYS A 398 0.67 3.58 -8.35
CA CYS A 398 -0.37 4.30 -9.08
C CYS A 398 -0.07 4.32 -10.58
N LEU A 399 1.17 4.66 -10.97
CA LEU A 399 1.59 4.66 -12.37
C LEU A 399 1.37 3.30 -13.06
N ARG A 400 1.73 2.21 -12.38
CA ARG A 400 1.50 0.85 -12.91
C ARG A 400 0.01 0.57 -13.13
N ARG A 401 -0.85 0.97 -12.19
CA ARG A 401 -2.30 0.80 -12.31
C ARG A 401 -2.87 1.65 -13.43
N CYS A 402 -2.44 2.91 -13.51
CA CYS A 402 -2.84 3.83 -14.58
C CYS A 402 -2.49 3.29 -15.98
N LEU A 403 -1.27 2.77 -16.18
CA LEU A 403 -0.88 2.18 -17.46
C LEU A 403 -1.70 0.94 -17.83
N ARG A 404 -2.15 0.16 -16.83
CA ARG A 404 -3.01 -1.01 -17.07
C ARG A 404 -4.44 -0.65 -17.49
N LEU A 405 -4.90 0.55 -17.22
CA LEU A 405 -6.20 1.04 -17.66
C LEU A 405 -6.21 1.41 -19.14
N LEU A 406 -5.04 1.65 -19.73
CA LEU A 406 -4.91 2.00 -21.14
C LEU A 406 -4.81 0.72 -22.00
N PRO A 407 -5.43 0.70 -23.21
CA PRO A 407 -5.26 -0.39 -24.16
C PRO A 407 -3.77 -0.57 -24.53
N PRO A 408 -3.26 -1.82 -24.59
CA PRO A 408 -1.85 -2.08 -24.90
C PRO A 408 -1.40 -1.45 -26.21
N GLU A 409 -2.25 -1.46 -27.24
CA GLU A 409 -1.97 -0.92 -28.57
C GLU A 409 -1.65 0.56 -28.52
N VAL A 410 -2.36 1.30 -27.68
CA VAL A 410 -2.16 2.75 -27.52
C VAL A 410 -0.85 3.05 -26.80
N VAL A 411 -0.50 2.23 -25.83
CA VAL A 411 0.79 2.36 -25.12
C VAL A 411 1.95 2.09 -26.09
N GLU A 412 1.81 1.08 -26.97
CA GLU A 412 2.84 0.69 -27.94
C GLU A 412 2.98 1.68 -29.12
N ASP A 413 1.99 2.53 -29.37
CA ASP A 413 2.00 3.53 -30.45
C ASP A 413 2.26 4.97 -29.96
N SER A 414 2.43 5.17 -28.66
CA SER A 414 2.71 6.49 -28.06
C SER A 414 4.15 6.57 -27.54
N LEU A 415 4.95 7.47 -28.09
CA LEU A 415 6.34 7.73 -27.65
C LEU A 415 6.43 8.01 -26.16
N ASP A 416 5.55 8.85 -25.66
CA ASP A 416 5.55 9.29 -24.27
C ASP A 416 5.15 8.16 -23.31
N LEU A 417 4.12 7.39 -23.65
CA LEU A 417 3.68 6.27 -22.83
C LEU A 417 4.73 5.14 -22.81
N LEU A 418 5.44 4.93 -23.93
CA LEU A 418 6.58 4.02 -23.99
C LEU A 418 7.74 4.48 -23.09
N ILE A 419 8.05 5.77 -23.09
CA ILE A 419 9.07 6.32 -22.18
C ILE A 419 8.65 6.14 -20.71
N ILE A 420 7.39 6.41 -20.37
CA ILE A 420 6.87 6.17 -19.02
C ILE A 420 6.96 4.68 -18.66
N LYS A 421 6.60 3.78 -19.58
CA LYS A 421 6.74 2.32 -19.41
C LYS A 421 8.20 1.93 -19.18
N ALA A 422 9.14 2.48 -19.94
CA ALA A 422 10.57 2.21 -19.79
C ALA A 422 11.09 2.69 -18.41
N TRP A 423 10.65 3.85 -17.93
CA TRP A 423 10.97 4.33 -16.59
C TRP A 423 10.40 3.43 -15.49
N LEU A 424 9.16 2.94 -15.64
CA LEU A 424 8.59 1.99 -14.70
C LEU A 424 9.43 0.70 -14.64
N MET A 425 9.82 0.16 -15.80
CA MET A 425 10.70 -1.02 -15.90
C MET A 425 12.07 -0.78 -15.26
N TYR A 426 12.66 0.41 -15.46
CA TYR A 426 13.90 0.82 -14.79
C TYR A 426 13.79 0.73 -13.27
N HIS A 427 12.72 1.28 -12.72
CA HIS A 427 12.49 1.27 -11.26
C HIS A 427 12.14 -0.11 -10.71
N GLU A 428 11.63 -1.01 -11.56
CA GLU A 428 11.36 -2.43 -11.22
C GLU A 428 12.61 -3.31 -11.31
N GLY A 429 13.74 -2.76 -11.76
CA GLY A 429 14.98 -3.51 -11.97
C GLY A 429 14.96 -4.41 -13.23
N ARG A 430 14.02 -4.19 -14.15
CA ARG A 430 13.86 -4.96 -15.40
C ARG A 430 14.71 -4.38 -16.52
N HIS A 431 15.98 -4.10 -16.23
CA HIS A 431 16.88 -3.36 -17.12
C HIS A 431 17.12 -4.05 -18.47
N LEU A 432 17.07 -5.38 -18.52
CA LEU A 432 17.26 -6.13 -19.76
C LEU A 432 16.09 -5.99 -20.74
N GLU A 433 14.88 -5.84 -20.19
CA GLU A 433 13.67 -5.74 -20.99
C GLU A 433 13.45 -4.33 -21.56
N ILE A 434 14.07 -3.31 -20.95
CA ILE A 434 13.98 -1.91 -21.41
C ILE A 434 14.43 -1.78 -22.88
N ARG A 435 15.40 -2.57 -23.31
CA ARG A 435 15.96 -2.49 -24.67
C ARG A 435 14.88 -2.54 -25.75
N ALA A 436 13.98 -3.52 -25.68
CA ALA A 436 12.92 -3.69 -26.67
C ALA A 436 11.97 -2.46 -26.71
N VAL A 437 11.69 -1.86 -25.55
CA VAL A 437 10.86 -0.66 -25.48
C VAL A 437 11.57 0.54 -26.09
N LEU A 438 12.87 0.72 -25.82
CA LEU A 438 13.64 1.80 -26.40
C LEU A 438 13.84 1.64 -27.93
N ASP A 439 14.03 0.40 -28.40
CA ASP A 439 14.11 0.11 -29.86
C ASP A 439 12.77 0.47 -30.53
N ARG A 440 11.63 0.22 -29.90
CA ARG A 440 10.31 0.65 -30.39
C ARG A 440 10.17 2.16 -30.41
N VAL A 441 10.63 2.88 -29.38
CA VAL A 441 10.65 4.36 -29.34
C VAL A 441 11.44 4.89 -30.52
N GLU A 442 12.66 4.39 -30.77
CA GLU A 442 13.51 4.80 -31.90
C GLU A 442 12.86 4.50 -33.26
N ALA A 443 12.19 3.36 -33.40
CA ALA A 443 11.46 3.02 -34.62
C ALA A 443 10.31 4.00 -34.90
N LEU A 444 9.55 4.39 -33.87
CA LEU A 444 8.50 5.39 -34.01
C LEU A 444 9.04 6.77 -34.35
N VAL A 445 10.15 7.18 -33.72
CA VAL A 445 10.84 8.44 -34.03
C VAL A 445 11.34 8.45 -35.49
N ALA A 446 11.88 7.34 -35.97
CA ALA A 446 12.36 7.21 -37.36
C ALA A 446 11.21 7.23 -38.40
N ALA A 447 10.03 6.70 -38.04
CA ALA A 447 8.86 6.68 -38.89
C ALA A 447 8.19 8.07 -39.01
N ASP A 448 8.29 8.94 -38.01
CA ASP A 448 7.66 10.25 -37.95
C ASP A 448 8.63 11.38 -38.33
N THR A 449 9.15 11.31 -39.56
CA THR A 449 10.15 12.26 -40.10
C THR A 449 9.66 13.71 -40.25
N GLY A 450 8.41 14.03 -39.88
CA GLY A 450 7.78 15.35 -40.02
C GLY A 450 7.56 16.12 -38.72
N ARG A 451 7.77 15.51 -37.54
CA ARG A 451 7.34 16.07 -36.25
C ARG A 451 8.44 16.55 -35.29
N LEU A 452 9.72 16.53 -35.69
CA LEU A 452 10.81 17.08 -34.88
C LEU A 452 11.43 18.32 -35.58
N PRO A 453 11.46 19.52 -34.98
CA PRO A 453 11.73 19.81 -33.55
C PRO A 453 10.59 20.57 -32.84
N SER A 454 10.00 19.97 -31.88
CA SER A 454 9.19 20.69 -30.86
C SER A 454 9.90 20.59 -29.50
N PRO A 455 9.71 21.53 -28.57
CA PRO A 455 10.27 21.45 -27.22
C PRO A 455 9.93 20.15 -26.50
N ASP A 456 8.74 19.58 -26.77
CA ASP A 456 8.30 18.31 -26.19
C ASP A 456 9.07 17.11 -26.79
N GLY A 457 9.41 17.15 -28.09
CA GLY A 457 10.22 16.12 -28.74
C GLY A 457 11.64 16.04 -28.15
N ASP A 458 12.25 17.18 -27.81
CA ASP A 458 13.56 17.22 -27.17
C ASP A 458 13.55 16.58 -25.78
N VAL A 459 12.47 16.75 -25.01
CA VAL A 459 12.31 16.12 -23.70
C VAL A 459 12.21 14.60 -23.81
N VAL A 460 11.38 14.07 -24.72
CA VAL A 460 11.25 12.62 -24.98
C VAL A 460 12.59 12.03 -25.39
N PHE A 461 13.31 12.72 -26.28
CA PHE A 461 14.63 12.29 -26.73
C PHE A 461 15.67 12.30 -25.60
N GLY A 462 15.60 13.30 -24.72
CA GLY A 462 16.45 13.38 -23.52
C GLY A 462 16.22 12.19 -22.57
N HIS A 463 14.97 11.82 -22.32
CA HIS A 463 14.63 10.63 -21.53
C HIS A 463 15.14 9.34 -22.21
N LEU A 464 14.94 9.21 -23.52
CA LEU A 464 15.45 8.07 -24.30
C LEU A 464 16.98 7.96 -24.15
N ARG A 465 17.71 9.07 -24.30
CA ARG A 465 19.17 9.08 -24.18
C ARG A 465 19.65 8.76 -22.77
N ALA A 466 18.96 9.22 -21.73
CA ALA A 466 19.27 8.84 -20.35
C ALA A 466 19.15 7.32 -20.12
N LEU A 467 18.08 6.70 -20.64
CA LEU A 467 17.88 5.25 -20.54
C LEU A 467 18.83 4.45 -21.44
N ARG A 468 19.19 4.95 -22.64
CA ARG A 468 20.22 4.36 -23.50
C ARG A 468 21.61 4.42 -22.88
N SER A 469 21.92 5.49 -22.13
CA SER A 469 23.17 5.57 -21.37
C SER A 469 23.28 4.45 -20.34
N LEU A 470 22.17 4.11 -19.61
CA LEU A 470 22.14 2.97 -18.72
C LEU A 470 22.41 1.65 -19.47
N GLN A 471 21.77 1.45 -20.62
CA GLN A 471 21.95 0.23 -21.41
C GLN A 471 23.41 0.09 -21.88
N ALA A 472 23.99 1.17 -22.42
CA ALA A 472 25.39 1.18 -22.88
C ALA A 472 26.35 0.88 -21.73
N TYR A 473 26.12 1.44 -20.54
CA TYR A 473 26.92 1.12 -19.35
C TYR A 473 26.83 -0.37 -18.97
N LEU A 474 25.61 -0.93 -18.93
CA LEU A 474 25.43 -2.36 -18.63
C LEU A 474 26.08 -3.30 -19.66
N GLU A 475 26.13 -2.88 -20.93
CA GLU A 475 26.83 -3.58 -22.01
C GLU A 475 28.38 -3.40 -21.95
N GLY A 476 28.89 -2.54 -21.06
CA GLY A 476 30.32 -2.24 -20.92
C GLY A 476 30.86 -1.24 -21.93
N LYS A 477 29.98 -0.51 -22.62
CA LYS A 477 30.33 0.52 -23.61
C LYS A 477 30.42 1.90 -22.93
N GLY A 478 31.54 2.12 -22.22
CA GLY A 478 31.71 3.35 -21.41
C GLY A 478 31.65 4.64 -22.25
N ASP A 479 32.19 4.66 -23.46
CA ASP A 479 32.15 5.84 -24.35
C ASP A 479 30.74 6.16 -24.81
N ASP A 480 29.97 5.15 -25.22
CA ASP A 480 28.56 5.33 -25.62
C ASP A 480 27.71 5.80 -24.41
N ALA A 481 27.99 5.27 -23.22
CA ALA A 481 27.29 5.66 -21.99
C ALA A 481 27.52 7.14 -21.66
N VAL A 482 28.77 7.60 -21.75
CA VAL A 482 29.13 9.02 -21.54
C VAL A 482 28.48 9.90 -22.59
N ALA A 483 28.57 9.55 -23.89
CA ALA A 483 27.98 10.33 -24.97
C ALA A 483 26.47 10.47 -24.86
N CYS A 484 25.76 9.36 -24.57
CA CYS A 484 24.31 9.36 -24.35
C CYS A 484 23.91 10.18 -23.12
N ALA A 485 24.67 10.10 -22.01
CA ALA A 485 24.41 10.87 -20.80
C ALA A 485 24.58 12.38 -21.03
N GLN A 486 25.63 12.81 -21.73
CA GLN A 486 25.86 14.20 -22.10
C GLN A 486 24.76 14.73 -23.00
N GLU A 487 24.34 13.97 -24.00
CA GLU A 487 23.25 14.37 -24.88
C GLU A 487 21.92 14.47 -24.11
N ALA A 488 21.63 13.55 -23.18
CA ALA A 488 20.48 13.63 -22.32
C ALA A 488 20.46 14.93 -21.48
N LEU A 489 21.60 15.25 -20.85
CA LEU A 489 21.74 16.46 -20.00
C LEU A 489 21.58 17.75 -20.79
N HIS A 490 21.99 17.75 -22.06
CA HIS A 490 21.84 18.91 -22.96
C HIS A 490 20.36 19.15 -23.34
N ARG A 491 19.57 18.08 -23.54
CA ARG A 491 18.19 18.17 -24.00
C ARG A 491 17.15 18.28 -22.89
N LEU A 492 17.45 17.70 -21.71
CA LEU A 492 16.50 17.68 -20.59
C LEU A 492 16.43 19.02 -19.87
N PRO A 493 15.25 19.66 -19.77
CA PRO A 493 15.05 20.85 -18.96
C PRO A 493 15.21 20.56 -17.46
N GLY A 494 15.39 21.59 -16.65
CA GLY A 494 15.58 21.48 -15.20
C GLY A 494 14.42 20.76 -14.47
N GLY A 495 13.20 20.83 -15.02
CA GLY A 495 12.02 20.17 -14.46
C GLY A 495 12.03 18.63 -14.56
N CYS A 496 12.87 18.04 -15.41
CA CYS A 496 13.00 16.58 -15.55
C CYS A 496 14.01 15.99 -14.56
N ALA A 497 13.76 16.16 -13.24
CA ALA A 497 14.72 15.85 -12.19
C ALA A 497 15.19 14.39 -12.22
N HIS A 498 14.30 13.41 -12.34
CA HIS A 498 14.65 11.99 -12.37
C HIS A 498 15.58 11.61 -13.53
N ALA A 499 15.26 12.07 -14.73
CA ALA A 499 16.05 11.75 -15.91
C ALA A 499 17.42 12.44 -15.89
N ARG A 500 17.49 13.68 -15.41
CA ARG A 500 18.74 14.40 -15.24
C ARG A 500 19.65 13.76 -14.20
N VAL A 501 19.10 13.35 -13.06
CA VAL A 501 19.85 12.66 -12.01
C VAL A 501 20.40 11.32 -12.51
N LEU A 502 19.59 10.53 -13.24
CA LEU A 502 20.08 9.30 -13.87
C LEU A 502 21.20 9.59 -14.86
N ALA A 503 21.05 10.58 -15.75
CA ALA A 503 22.06 10.94 -16.72
C ALA A 503 23.36 11.44 -16.06
N GLN A 504 23.28 12.22 -14.98
CA GLN A 504 24.44 12.65 -14.20
C GLN A 504 25.16 11.47 -13.53
N ALA A 505 24.40 10.56 -12.93
CA ALA A 505 24.94 9.33 -12.34
C ALA A 505 25.67 8.48 -13.39
N LEU A 506 25.05 8.29 -14.56
CA LEU A 506 25.61 7.46 -15.64
C LEU A 506 26.80 8.14 -16.34
N LEU A 507 26.81 9.46 -16.41
CA LEU A 507 28.00 10.20 -16.86
C LEU A 507 29.20 9.90 -15.96
N ALA A 508 29.00 9.96 -14.66
CA ALA A 508 30.07 9.74 -13.69
C ALA A 508 30.55 8.26 -13.68
N VAL A 509 29.64 7.27 -13.68
CA VAL A 509 30.06 5.86 -13.74
C VAL A 509 30.67 5.51 -15.11
N GLY A 510 30.24 6.15 -16.20
CA GLY A 510 30.86 6.04 -17.51
C GLY A 510 32.28 6.58 -17.50
N GLN A 511 32.52 7.74 -16.89
CA GLN A 511 33.88 8.29 -16.71
C GLN A 511 34.76 7.39 -15.84
N GLN A 512 34.18 6.83 -14.75
CA GLN A 512 34.90 5.84 -13.92
C GLN A 512 35.30 4.60 -14.73
N SER A 513 34.40 4.07 -15.56
CA SER A 513 34.69 2.90 -16.41
C SER A 513 35.75 3.16 -17.49
N ARG A 514 36.07 4.41 -17.78
CA ARG A 514 37.18 4.85 -18.64
C ARG A 514 38.47 5.11 -17.85
N GLY A 515 38.48 4.91 -16.55
CA GLY A 515 39.61 5.20 -15.66
C GLY A 515 39.72 6.67 -15.24
N GLU A 516 38.74 7.51 -15.58
CA GLU A 516 38.72 8.96 -15.30
C GLU A 516 38.13 9.23 -13.90
N LEU A 517 38.67 8.58 -12.83
CA LEU A 517 38.07 8.61 -11.49
C LEU A 517 37.90 10.02 -10.92
N SER A 518 38.86 10.92 -11.13
CA SER A 518 38.78 12.31 -10.66
C SER A 518 37.67 13.08 -11.35
N ALA A 519 37.50 12.91 -12.66
CA ALA A 519 36.43 13.53 -13.43
C ALA A 519 35.04 12.98 -12.98
N ALA A 520 34.94 11.68 -12.71
CA ALA A 520 33.72 11.03 -12.23
C ALA A 520 33.26 11.62 -10.89
N ARG A 521 34.18 11.77 -9.92
CA ARG A 521 33.90 12.41 -8.63
C ARG A 521 33.48 13.86 -8.78
N GLU A 522 34.23 14.63 -9.60
CA GLU A 522 33.93 16.06 -9.86
C GLU A 522 32.54 16.22 -10.50
N SER A 523 32.19 15.39 -11.48
CA SER A 523 30.86 15.41 -12.11
C SER A 523 29.72 15.24 -11.11
N ILE A 524 29.86 14.34 -10.13
CA ILE A 524 28.86 14.15 -9.07
C ILE A 524 28.83 15.36 -8.11
N HIS A 525 29.99 15.89 -7.71
CA HIS A 525 30.03 17.06 -6.81
C HIS A 525 29.37 18.27 -7.45
N GLN A 526 29.62 18.52 -8.74
CA GLN A 526 28.97 19.59 -9.49
C GLN A 526 27.46 19.37 -9.60
N ALA A 527 27.02 18.11 -9.86
CA ALA A 527 25.61 17.77 -9.89
C ALA A 527 24.93 18.01 -8.53
N LEU A 528 25.57 17.61 -7.42
CA LEU A 528 25.07 17.84 -6.06
C LEU A 528 24.91 19.34 -5.72
N ALA A 529 25.85 20.19 -6.18
CA ALA A 529 25.80 21.63 -5.95
C ALA A 529 24.62 22.32 -6.67
N HIS A 530 24.14 21.75 -7.77
CA HIS A 530 23.07 22.32 -8.60
C HIS A 530 21.72 21.60 -8.40
N THR A 531 21.67 20.48 -7.69
CA THR A 531 20.44 19.71 -7.52
C THR A 531 19.62 20.29 -6.37
N THR A 532 18.43 20.80 -6.71
CA THR A 532 17.41 21.27 -5.78
C THR A 532 16.30 20.24 -5.67
N GLY A 533 15.66 20.11 -4.50
CA GLY A 533 14.55 19.20 -4.28
C GLY A 533 14.75 18.26 -3.10
N SER A 534 13.87 17.26 -2.93
CA SER A 534 14.00 16.30 -1.85
C SER A 534 15.25 15.43 -2.04
N PHE A 535 15.89 15.06 -0.94
CA PHE A 535 17.09 14.21 -0.98
C PHE A 535 16.85 12.90 -1.75
N ASP A 536 15.69 12.32 -1.60
CA ASP A 536 15.35 11.02 -2.17
C ASP A 536 15.27 11.00 -3.70
N ILE A 537 14.87 12.12 -4.30
CA ILE A 537 14.73 12.25 -5.76
C ILE A 537 16.00 12.80 -6.40
N GLY A 538 16.64 13.76 -5.75
CA GLY A 538 17.76 14.51 -6.30
C GLY A 538 19.13 14.06 -5.77
N GLN A 539 19.46 14.40 -4.56
CA GLN A 539 20.81 14.20 -4.00
C GLN A 539 21.11 12.74 -3.65
N GLY A 540 20.14 11.99 -3.12
CA GLY A 540 20.36 10.62 -2.65
C GLY A 540 20.94 9.67 -3.70
N PRO A 541 20.36 9.57 -4.92
CA PRO A 541 20.92 8.75 -5.98
C PRO A 541 22.35 9.19 -6.42
N LEU A 542 22.64 10.50 -6.42
CA LEU A 542 23.97 11.01 -6.76
C LEU A 542 25.02 10.64 -5.69
N VAL A 543 24.67 10.80 -4.41
CA VAL A 543 25.55 10.39 -3.30
C VAL A 543 25.77 8.86 -3.31
N ALA A 544 24.72 8.09 -3.57
CA ALA A 544 24.85 6.64 -3.75
C ALA A 544 25.81 6.29 -4.89
N THR A 545 25.70 7.02 -6.01
CA THR A 545 26.61 6.83 -7.15
C THR A 545 28.06 7.18 -6.79
N LEU A 546 28.28 8.24 -6.01
CA LEU A 546 29.61 8.60 -5.52
C LEU A 546 30.19 7.49 -4.62
N CYS A 547 29.41 6.96 -3.69
CA CYS A 547 29.80 5.82 -2.85
C CYS A 547 30.11 4.55 -3.69
N LEU A 548 29.37 4.33 -4.77
CA LEU A 548 29.61 3.19 -5.67
C LEU A 548 30.89 3.37 -6.50
N ILE A 549 31.20 4.59 -6.95
CA ILE A 549 32.45 4.91 -7.63
C ILE A 549 33.64 4.63 -6.69
N ASP A 550 33.57 5.08 -5.45
CA ASP A 550 34.60 4.84 -4.44
C ASP A 550 34.73 3.35 -4.10
N TRP A 551 33.61 2.62 -4.02
CA TRP A 551 33.59 1.16 -3.87
C TRP A 551 34.29 0.46 -5.02
N MET A 552 33.97 0.79 -6.29
CA MET A 552 34.62 0.22 -7.45
C MET A 552 36.13 0.55 -7.52
N ALA A 553 36.51 1.73 -7.06
CA ALA A 553 37.91 2.16 -6.94
C ALA A 553 38.65 1.50 -5.78
N ALA A 554 38.01 0.71 -4.94
CA ALA A 554 38.50 0.14 -3.69
C ALA A 554 38.94 1.21 -2.65
N ASP A 555 38.39 2.41 -2.72
CA ASP A 555 38.70 3.54 -1.81
C ASP A 555 37.69 3.62 -0.66
N LEU A 556 37.85 2.73 0.33
CA LEU A 556 36.95 2.68 1.49
C LEU A 556 37.02 3.93 2.37
N SER A 557 38.10 4.70 2.29
CA SER A 557 38.25 5.93 3.07
C SER A 557 37.43 7.05 2.48
N ALA A 558 37.47 7.24 1.16
CA ALA A 558 36.60 8.18 0.46
C ALA A 558 35.11 7.80 0.62
N LEU A 559 34.76 6.51 0.46
CA LEU A 559 33.41 6.01 0.68
C LEU A 559 32.89 6.36 2.08
N GLN A 560 33.68 6.09 3.14
CA GLN A 560 33.29 6.38 4.52
C GLN A 560 33.14 7.90 4.75
N TRP A 561 34.04 8.70 4.19
CA TRP A 561 33.97 10.16 4.27
C TRP A 561 32.68 10.68 3.62
N ASN A 562 32.32 10.19 2.43
CA ASN A 562 31.11 10.59 1.72
C ASN A 562 29.84 10.19 2.49
N VAL A 563 29.84 8.99 3.09
CA VAL A 563 28.69 8.57 3.95
C VAL A 563 28.52 9.55 5.11
N ASN A 564 29.60 9.84 5.84
CA ASN A 564 29.54 10.73 7.01
C ASN A 564 29.17 12.18 6.63
N GLN A 565 29.54 12.63 5.44
CA GLN A 565 29.25 13.98 4.95
C GLN A 565 27.78 14.17 4.56
N PHE A 566 27.17 13.18 3.91
CA PHE A 566 25.88 13.35 3.24
C PHE A 566 24.73 12.61 3.90
N TYR A 567 24.99 11.56 4.70
CA TYR A 567 23.96 10.79 5.39
C TYR A 567 23.95 11.11 6.89
N ASN A 568 22.79 11.54 7.39
CA ASN A 568 22.58 11.66 8.84
C ASN A 568 22.06 10.31 9.36
N LEU A 569 22.96 9.51 9.94
CA LEU A 569 22.64 8.15 10.41
C LEU A 569 21.83 8.13 11.72
N ASP A 570 21.76 9.24 12.45
CA ASP A 570 21.02 9.38 13.72
C ASP A 570 19.56 9.86 13.51
N ASP A 571 19.19 10.18 12.28
CA ASP A 571 17.86 10.66 11.95
C ASP A 571 16.86 9.48 11.90
N THR A 572 16.05 9.36 12.96
CA THR A 572 15.02 8.31 13.13
C THR A 572 13.64 8.75 12.63
N GLY A 573 13.51 9.92 12.02
CA GLY A 573 12.25 10.42 11.47
C GLY A 573 11.76 9.54 10.30
N SER A 574 10.46 9.20 10.28
CA SER A 574 9.85 8.30 9.27
C SER A 574 10.07 8.71 7.81
N CYS A 575 10.19 10.02 7.54
CA CYS A 575 10.51 10.56 6.20
C CYS A 575 11.96 10.30 5.76
N HIS A 576 12.90 10.03 6.68
CA HIS A 576 14.34 9.95 6.41
C HIS A 576 14.94 8.56 6.64
N ALA A 577 14.16 7.60 7.14
CA ALA A 577 14.62 6.25 7.47
C ALA A 577 15.29 5.53 6.26
N GLY A 578 14.77 5.70 5.05
CA GLY A 578 15.38 5.14 3.86
C GLY A 578 16.72 5.77 3.46
N ARG A 579 16.96 7.04 3.84
CA ARG A 579 18.23 7.72 3.68
C ARG A 579 19.28 7.14 4.63
N ALA A 580 18.95 7.00 5.90
CA ALA A 580 19.81 6.39 6.91
C ALA A 580 20.16 4.94 6.56
N ALA A 581 19.19 4.14 6.07
CA ALA A 581 19.42 2.75 5.69
C ALA A 581 20.45 2.60 4.56
N LEU A 582 20.43 3.49 3.55
CA LEU A 582 21.41 3.47 2.47
C LEU A 582 22.82 3.85 2.95
N GLY A 583 22.92 4.88 3.79
CA GLY A 583 24.18 5.27 4.42
C GLY A 583 24.76 4.15 5.29
N ARG A 584 23.91 3.49 6.10
CA ARG A 584 24.30 2.32 6.91
C ARG A 584 24.76 1.14 6.06
N TYR A 585 24.15 0.92 4.89
CA TYR A 585 24.63 -0.11 3.97
C TYR A 585 26.09 0.13 3.53
N PHE A 586 26.40 1.32 3.02
CA PHE A 586 27.75 1.63 2.56
C PHE A 586 28.77 1.65 3.70
N LEU A 587 28.40 2.16 4.86
CA LEU A 587 29.26 2.16 6.04
C LEU A 587 29.52 0.75 6.55
N GLY A 588 28.47 -0.09 6.64
CA GLY A 588 28.57 -1.48 7.01
C GLY A 588 29.45 -2.29 6.05
N LEU A 589 29.36 -1.98 4.75
CA LEU A 589 30.19 -2.56 3.71
C LEU A 589 31.68 -2.23 3.91
N ALA A 590 31.99 -0.96 4.23
CA ALA A 590 33.36 -0.54 4.52
C ALA A 590 33.93 -1.21 5.79
N HIS A 591 33.12 -1.28 6.85
CA HIS A 591 33.51 -2.00 8.09
C HIS A 591 33.74 -3.49 7.85
N TYR A 592 32.85 -4.15 7.09
CA TYR A 592 33.05 -5.56 6.73
C TYR A 592 34.37 -5.79 6.02
N GLN A 593 34.68 -5.02 4.98
CA GLN A 593 35.90 -5.19 4.20
C GLN A 593 37.16 -4.94 5.01
N ARG A 594 37.11 -4.07 6.00
CA ARG A 594 38.21 -3.84 6.96
C ARG A 594 38.32 -4.86 8.08
N ASN A 595 37.47 -5.91 8.05
CA ASN A 595 37.38 -6.94 9.09
C ASN A 595 36.86 -6.42 10.47
N GLU A 596 36.15 -5.29 10.46
CA GLU A 596 35.49 -4.70 11.64
C GLU A 596 34.07 -5.30 11.75
N VAL A 597 33.99 -6.64 11.88
CA VAL A 597 32.77 -7.41 11.66
C VAL A 597 31.65 -7.06 12.64
N ALA A 598 31.97 -6.89 13.93
CA ALA A 598 31.00 -6.50 14.97
C ALA A 598 30.43 -5.09 14.74
N LEU A 599 31.29 -4.16 14.26
CA LEU A 599 30.85 -2.81 13.94
C LEU A 599 29.96 -2.79 12.69
N SER A 600 30.26 -3.65 11.71
CA SER A 600 29.40 -3.84 10.54
C SER A 600 28.02 -4.35 10.94
N GLU A 601 27.92 -5.37 11.82
CA GLU A 601 26.62 -5.85 12.35
C GLU A 601 25.83 -4.72 13.01
N ALA A 602 26.45 -4.01 13.94
CA ALA A 602 25.81 -2.91 14.67
C ALA A 602 25.32 -1.78 13.76
N THR A 603 26.04 -1.51 12.65
CA THR A 603 25.68 -0.50 11.66
C THR A 603 24.48 -0.93 10.79
N LEU A 604 24.42 -2.22 10.42
CA LEU A 604 23.44 -2.74 9.45
C LEU A 604 22.11 -3.11 10.09
N LEU A 605 22.09 -3.61 11.34
CA LEU A 605 20.88 -4.08 12.01
C LEU A 605 19.73 -3.05 12.03
N PRO A 606 19.96 -1.78 12.38
CA PRO A 606 18.88 -0.80 12.38
C PRO A 606 18.24 -0.60 11.00
N ALA A 607 19.00 -0.80 9.93
CA ALA A 607 18.49 -0.62 8.56
C ALA A 607 17.48 -1.71 8.11
N LEU A 608 17.40 -2.85 8.81
CA LEU A 608 16.41 -3.92 8.56
C LEU A 608 15.10 -3.73 9.35
N THR A 609 15.18 -3.13 10.54
CA THR A 609 14.07 -3.04 11.51
C THR A 609 13.19 -1.81 11.30
N GLU A 610 13.66 -0.81 10.56
CA GLU A 610 12.90 0.40 10.29
C GLU A 610 11.82 0.15 9.24
N ASP A 611 10.61 0.72 9.47
CA ASP A 611 9.48 0.74 8.52
C ASP A 611 9.80 1.41 7.16
N ALA A 612 11.03 1.83 6.97
CA ALA A 612 11.62 2.28 5.72
C ALA A 612 11.71 1.20 4.61
N ALA A 613 11.05 0.09 4.81
CA ALA A 613 11.13 -1.14 4.03
C ALA A 613 10.49 -1.19 2.61
N PRO A 614 9.92 -0.15 1.97
CA PRO A 614 9.45 -0.33 0.59
C PRO A 614 10.57 -0.36 -0.45
N ARG A 615 11.84 -0.24 -0.06
CA ARG A 615 12.97 -0.20 -1.01
C ARG A 615 13.59 -1.58 -1.19
N LEU A 616 12.85 -2.49 -1.82
CA LEU A 616 13.21 -3.91 -2.03
C LEU A 616 14.67 -4.16 -2.47
N GLY A 617 15.27 -3.28 -3.29
CA GLY A 617 16.63 -3.47 -3.77
C GLY A 617 17.69 -3.40 -2.66
N TYR A 618 17.65 -2.38 -1.82
CA TYR A 618 18.66 -2.20 -0.77
C TYR A 618 18.49 -3.16 0.40
N ARG A 619 17.26 -3.51 0.78
CA ARG A 619 17.02 -4.55 1.80
C ARG A 619 17.67 -5.88 1.41
N THR A 620 17.58 -6.27 0.16
CA THR A 620 18.25 -7.48 -0.37
C THR A 620 19.78 -7.39 -0.22
N GLU A 621 20.41 -6.27 -0.58
CA GLU A 621 21.85 -6.07 -0.46
C GLU A 621 22.32 -6.04 1.01
N ILE A 622 21.56 -5.37 1.89
CA ILE A 622 21.80 -5.37 3.34
C ILE A 622 21.73 -6.80 3.90
N SER A 623 20.74 -7.58 3.48
CA SER A 623 20.59 -8.98 3.91
C SER A 623 21.75 -9.87 3.46
N PHE A 624 22.25 -9.70 2.24
CA PHE A 624 23.43 -10.44 1.76
C PHE A 624 24.70 -10.06 2.53
N LEU A 625 24.89 -8.79 2.80
CA LEU A 625 26.02 -8.32 3.60
C LEU A 625 25.94 -8.82 5.04
N LEU A 626 24.74 -8.75 5.66
CA LEU A 626 24.52 -9.31 7.01
C LEU A 626 24.74 -10.82 7.06
N ALA A 627 24.37 -11.54 6.03
CA ALA A 627 24.64 -12.97 5.96
C ALA A 627 26.15 -13.26 5.96
N ALA A 628 26.95 -12.46 5.22
CA ALA A 628 28.41 -12.56 5.27
C ALA A 628 28.96 -12.16 6.64
N VAL A 629 28.41 -11.15 7.30
CA VAL A 629 28.75 -10.71 8.65
C VAL A 629 28.44 -11.82 9.66
N TYR A 630 27.24 -12.41 9.63
CA TYR A 630 26.86 -13.51 10.54
C TYR A 630 27.75 -14.74 10.32
N GLN A 631 28.08 -15.04 9.08
CA GLN A 631 29.01 -16.12 8.75
C GLN A 631 30.38 -15.87 9.39
N ALA A 632 30.92 -14.66 9.28
CA ALA A 632 32.19 -14.26 9.86
C ALA A 632 32.17 -14.23 11.42
N LEU A 633 31.02 -13.91 12.02
CA LEU A 633 30.81 -13.97 13.48
C LEU A 633 30.58 -15.39 14.02
N GLY A 634 30.57 -16.37 13.16
CA GLY A 634 30.30 -17.69 13.61
C GLY A 634 28.83 -18.09 13.72
N GLN A 635 27.90 -17.30 13.27
CA GLN A 635 26.45 -17.48 13.40
C GLN A 635 25.83 -18.08 12.10
N ALA A 636 26.26 -19.30 11.72
CA ALA A 636 25.94 -19.91 10.43
C ALA A 636 24.44 -20.08 10.16
N ASP A 637 23.66 -20.40 11.20
CA ASP A 637 22.21 -20.57 11.09
C ASP A 637 21.54 -19.24 10.77
N ARG A 638 21.88 -18.17 11.50
CA ARG A 638 21.37 -16.82 11.21
C ARG A 638 21.74 -16.33 9.81
N ALA A 639 22.95 -16.68 9.35
CA ALA A 639 23.36 -16.35 7.99
C ALA A 639 22.49 -17.05 6.93
N ARG A 640 22.09 -18.31 7.17
CA ARG A 640 21.14 -19.01 6.27
C ARG A 640 19.76 -18.45 6.33
N ASP A 641 19.21 -18.30 7.54
CA ASP A 641 17.83 -17.86 7.74
C ASP A 641 17.54 -16.55 7.03
N ILE A 642 18.45 -15.56 7.13
CA ILE A 642 18.25 -14.25 6.49
C ILE A 642 18.28 -14.33 4.96
N VAL A 643 19.08 -15.20 4.37
CA VAL A 643 19.12 -15.38 2.89
C VAL A 643 17.93 -16.19 2.41
N ASP A 644 17.52 -17.22 3.14
CA ASP A 644 16.37 -18.07 2.82
C ASP A 644 15.07 -17.25 2.84
N GLU A 645 14.90 -16.35 3.84
CA GLU A 645 13.78 -15.40 3.88
C GLU A 645 13.74 -14.52 2.61
N VAL A 646 14.90 -13.99 2.20
CA VAL A 646 15.02 -13.17 0.98
C VAL A 646 14.67 -13.99 -0.27
N VAL A 647 15.14 -15.22 -0.38
CA VAL A 647 14.84 -16.11 -1.51
C VAL A 647 13.34 -16.36 -1.63
N VAL A 648 12.67 -16.72 -0.52
CA VAL A 648 11.20 -16.92 -0.48
C VAL A 648 10.45 -15.66 -0.89
N HIS A 649 10.85 -14.50 -0.37
CA HIS A 649 10.23 -13.23 -0.70
C HIS A 649 10.37 -12.86 -2.19
N LEU A 650 11.58 -12.99 -2.74
CA LEU A 650 11.86 -12.68 -4.15
C LEU A 650 11.16 -13.65 -5.11
N ALA A 651 11.05 -14.93 -4.74
CA ALA A 651 10.33 -15.93 -5.52
C ALA A 651 8.83 -15.61 -5.60
N ARG A 652 8.20 -15.22 -4.48
CA ARG A 652 6.78 -14.81 -4.43
C ARG A 652 6.51 -13.56 -5.27
N ASN A 653 7.44 -12.62 -5.30
CA ASN A 653 7.29 -11.36 -6.01
C ASN A 653 7.74 -11.44 -7.49
N GLY A 654 8.20 -12.58 -7.97
CA GLY A 654 8.63 -12.78 -9.35
C GLY A 654 9.88 -11.99 -9.76
N ASN A 655 10.68 -11.48 -8.81
CA ASN A 655 11.91 -10.72 -9.10
C ASN A 655 13.06 -11.67 -9.45
N ARG A 656 13.08 -12.17 -10.70
CA ARG A 656 14.07 -13.12 -11.21
C ARG A 656 15.53 -12.66 -11.07
N PRO A 657 15.93 -11.41 -11.42
CA PRO A 657 17.32 -10.98 -11.32
C PRO A 657 17.84 -10.97 -9.87
N ALA A 658 17.06 -10.49 -8.93
CA ALA A 658 17.45 -10.50 -7.52
C ALA A 658 17.44 -11.91 -6.93
N LEU A 659 16.48 -12.76 -7.32
CA LEU A 659 16.43 -14.19 -6.93
C LEU A 659 17.67 -14.96 -7.41
N PHE A 660 18.15 -14.66 -8.61
CA PHE A 660 19.36 -15.26 -9.17
C PHE A 660 20.59 -14.95 -8.29
N ARG A 661 20.74 -13.71 -7.82
CA ARG A 661 21.81 -13.32 -6.90
C ARG A 661 21.63 -13.91 -5.50
N ALA A 662 20.41 -13.99 -5.01
CA ALA A 662 20.12 -14.59 -3.71
C ALA A 662 20.53 -16.07 -3.65
N ARG A 663 20.26 -16.82 -4.72
CA ARG A 663 20.69 -18.22 -4.84
C ARG A 663 22.21 -18.37 -4.93
N ALA A 664 22.91 -17.43 -5.58
CA ALA A 664 24.36 -17.41 -5.58
C ALA A 664 24.92 -17.14 -4.15
N CYS A 665 24.27 -16.26 -3.39
CA CYS A 665 24.61 -16.02 -1.99
C CYS A 665 24.38 -17.28 -1.12
N GLN A 666 23.30 -18.03 -1.33
CA GLN A 666 23.10 -19.34 -0.65
C GLN A 666 24.24 -20.32 -0.97
N ALA A 667 24.67 -20.38 -2.23
CA ALA A 667 25.79 -21.25 -2.65
C ALA A 667 27.12 -20.81 -2.03
N ASP A 668 27.42 -19.51 -1.94
CA ASP A 668 28.62 -19.01 -1.27
C ASP A 668 28.61 -19.35 0.23
N LEU A 669 27.46 -19.19 0.91
CA LEU A 669 27.32 -19.61 2.30
C LEU A 669 27.45 -21.13 2.48
N ALA A 670 26.93 -21.93 1.54
CA ALA A 670 27.07 -23.38 1.55
C ALA A 670 28.54 -23.80 1.50
N LEU A 671 29.34 -23.14 0.62
CA LEU A 671 30.80 -23.36 0.57
C LEU A 671 31.48 -23.04 1.90
N ARG A 672 31.18 -21.88 2.49
CA ARG A 672 31.78 -21.44 3.76
C ARG A 672 31.31 -22.27 4.96
N GLN A 673 30.29 -23.10 4.80
CA GLN A 673 29.72 -23.99 5.81
C GLN A 673 30.01 -25.47 5.53
N ASP A 674 31.01 -25.79 4.70
CA ASP A 674 31.42 -27.12 4.30
C ASP A 674 30.31 -27.97 3.64
N ARG A 675 29.27 -27.33 3.05
CA ARG A 675 28.18 -27.96 2.33
C ARG A 675 28.43 -27.90 0.80
N LEU A 676 29.51 -28.51 0.37
CA LEU A 676 29.95 -28.47 -1.05
C LEU A 676 28.88 -29.06 -2.00
N ALA A 677 28.14 -30.08 -1.58
CA ALA A 677 27.10 -30.70 -2.41
C ALA A 677 26.01 -29.70 -2.84
N ASP A 678 25.55 -28.85 -1.92
CA ASP A 678 24.49 -27.82 -2.18
C ASP A 678 25.01 -26.76 -3.15
N ALA A 679 26.27 -26.33 -2.97
CA ALA A 679 26.92 -25.38 -3.87
C ALA A 679 27.12 -25.93 -5.28
N LEU A 680 27.47 -27.22 -5.43
CA LEU A 680 27.60 -27.90 -6.73
C LEU A 680 26.24 -28.07 -7.42
N GLU A 681 25.17 -28.35 -6.68
CA GLU A 681 23.81 -28.43 -7.23
C GLU A 681 23.39 -27.08 -7.83
N TRP A 682 23.65 -25.99 -7.12
CA TRP A 682 23.43 -24.66 -7.65
C TRP A 682 24.27 -24.38 -8.89
N ALA A 683 25.58 -24.68 -8.87
CA ALA A 683 26.49 -24.44 -10.00
C ALA A 683 26.07 -25.18 -11.28
N ARG A 684 25.51 -26.41 -11.17
CA ARG A 684 24.97 -27.15 -12.32
C ARG A 684 23.70 -26.50 -12.91
N SER A 685 22.90 -25.87 -12.07
CA SER A 685 21.66 -25.19 -12.48
C SER A 685 21.89 -23.75 -12.95
N PHE A 686 23.08 -23.21 -12.73
CA PHE A 686 23.43 -21.84 -13.02
C PHE A 686 23.80 -21.64 -14.49
N ASP A 687 23.02 -20.81 -15.19
CA ASP A 687 23.38 -20.31 -16.51
C ASP A 687 24.14 -19.00 -16.36
N PRO A 688 25.47 -18.97 -16.61
CA PRO A 688 26.26 -17.79 -16.39
C PRO A 688 25.87 -16.59 -17.25
N GLY A 689 25.21 -16.77 -18.39
CA GLY A 689 24.83 -15.67 -19.25
C GLY A 689 25.98 -14.67 -19.53
N PRO A 690 25.75 -13.52 -20.13
CA PRO A 690 26.78 -12.47 -20.23
C PRO A 690 27.08 -11.89 -18.85
N VAL A 691 28.35 -11.75 -18.51
CA VAL A 691 28.77 -11.17 -17.23
C VAL A 691 28.34 -9.72 -17.13
N GLN A 692 27.44 -9.43 -16.21
CA GLN A 692 27.04 -8.07 -15.89
C GLN A 692 27.53 -7.71 -14.49
N PHE A 693 28.60 -6.95 -14.39
CA PHE A 693 29.02 -6.29 -13.16
C PHE A 693 28.25 -4.99 -13.01
N ALA A 694 26.99 -5.07 -12.58
CA ALA A 694 26.29 -3.88 -12.17
C ALA A 694 26.95 -3.36 -10.87
N TYR A 695 27.20 -2.09 -10.88
CA TYR A 695 27.95 -1.34 -9.88
C TYR A 695 27.44 -1.42 -8.44
N CYS A 696 26.21 -1.87 -8.22
CA CYS A 696 25.55 -1.85 -6.91
C CYS A 696 25.59 -3.17 -6.14
N PHE A 697 26.42 -4.14 -6.53
CA PHE A 697 26.36 -5.45 -5.92
C PHE A 697 27.50 -5.70 -4.92
N PHE A 698 27.14 -6.25 -3.76
CA PHE A 698 28.08 -6.76 -2.78
C PHE A 698 28.84 -7.97 -3.32
N SER A 699 28.14 -8.88 -4.00
CA SER A 699 28.72 -10.10 -4.57
C SER A 699 28.30 -10.32 -6.04
N ALA A 700 29.18 -10.92 -6.81
CA ALA A 700 28.91 -11.30 -8.21
C ALA A 700 28.72 -12.81 -8.33
N PRO A 701 27.58 -13.31 -8.87
CA PRO A 701 27.31 -14.76 -9.00
C PRO A 701 28.39 -15.53 -9.76
N HIS A 702 29.04 -14.90 -10.74
CA HIS A 702 30.13 -15.51 -11.50
C HIS A 702 31.37 -15.77 -10.62
N LEU A 703 31.63 -14.95 -9.61
CA LEU A 703 32.71 -15.19 -8.66
C LEU A 703 32.37 -16.37 -7.73
N THR A 704 31.13 -16.47 -7.29
CA THR A 704 30.62 -17.62 -6.55
C THR A 704 30.80 -18.91 -7.38
N LEU A 705 30.44 -18.89 -8.68
CA LEU A 705 30.63 -20.03 -9.57
C LEU A 705 32.11 -20.48 -9.66
N ALA A 706 33.02 -19.52 -9.83
CA ALA A 706 34.43 -19.80 -9.87
C ALA A 706 34.95 -20.40 -8.53
N ARG A 707 34.45 -19.89 -7.38
CA ARG A 707 34.77 -20.45 -6.04
C ARG A 707 34.29 -21.91 -5.93
N VAL A 708 33.06 -22.21 -6.39
CA VAL A 708 32.49 -23.56 -6.36
C VAL A 708 33.35 -24.52 -7.18
N TRP A 709 33.76 -24.14 -8.40
CA TRP A 709 34.61 -24.95 -9.23
C TRP A 709 36.03 -25.15 -8.67
N ILE A 710 36.57 -24.13 -7.98
CA ILE A 710 37.87 -24.28 -7.28
C ILE A 710 37.71 -25.27 -6.11
N ALA A 711 36.66 -25.16 -5.34
CA ALA A 711 36.38 -26.01 -4.18
C ALA A 711 36.04 -27.46 -4.58
N GLU A 712 35.41 -27.69 -5.75
CA GLU A 712 35.19 -29.03 -6.30
C GLU A 712 36.50 -29.81 -6.46
N GLY A 713 37.56 -29.10 -6.84
CA GLY A 713 38.91 -29.68 -6.93
C GLY A 713 39.15 -30.60 -8.12
N SER A 714 38.18 -30.88 -8.99
CA SER A 714 38.33 -31.64 -10.20
C SER A 714 39.21 -30.91 -11.23
N ALA A 715 39.89 -31.65 -12.11
CA ALA A 715 40.71 -31.05 -13.17
C ALA A 715 39.85 -30.20 -14.12
N GLU A 716 38.63 -30.64 -14.41
CA GLU A 716 37.68 -29.89 -15.25
C GLU A 716 37.18 -28.62 -14.54
N GLY A 717 36.77 -28.70 -13.27
CA GLY A 717 36.34 -27.57 -12.48
C GLY A 717 37.42 -26.49 -12.37
N ARG A 718 38.68 -26.88 -12.09
CA ARG A 718 39.82 -25.94 -12.07
C ARG A 718 40.08 -25.30 -13.42
N SER A 719 39.97 -26.05 -14.51
CA SER A 719 40.09 -25.50 -15.86
C SER A 719 38.99 -24.51 -16.21
N GLN A 720 37.74 -24.82 -15.84
CA GLN A 720 36.60 -23.92 -16.03
C GLN A 720 36.74 -22.64 -15.19
N ALA A 721 37.13 -22.75 -13.92
CA ALA A 721 37.42 -21.63 -13.05
C ALA A 721 38.51 -20.72 -13.64
N GLY A 722 39.60 -21.30 -14.13
CA GLY A 722 40.69 -20.57 -14.76
C GLY A 722 40.22 -19.75 -15.97
N ARG A 723 39.46 -20.37 -16.89
CA ARG A 723 38.89 -19.67 -18.06
C ARG A 723 37.98 -18.52 -17.65
N LEU A 724 37.07 -18.76 -16.69
CA LEU A 724 36.14 -17.73 -16.19
C LEU A 724 36.89 -16.58 -15.53
N LEU A 725 37.84 -16.87 -14.63
CA LEU A 725 38.60 -15.84 -13.93
C LEU A 725 39.46 -15.00 -14.92
N HIS A 726 40.00 -15.60 -15.95
CA HIS A 726 40.75 -14.87 -16.98
C HIS A 726 39.85 -13.94 -17.80
N LEU A 727 38.63 -14.38 -18.16
CA LEU A 727 37.63 -13.55 -18.81
C LEU A 727 37.21 -12.36 -17.90
N LEU A 728 36.95 -12.64 -16.63
CA LEU A 728 36.58 -11.63 -15.66
C LEU A 728 37.69 -10.60 -15.42
N GLU A 729 38.95 -11.06 -15.34
CA GLU A 729 40.11 -10.16 -15.21
C GLU A 729 40.18 -9.17 -16.38
N ALA A 730 40.07 -9.65 -17.63
CA ALA A 730 40.08 -8.78 -18.80
C ALA A 730 38.99 -7.71 -18.77
N GLN A 731 37.74 -8.12 -18.47
CA GLN A 731 36.59 -7.21 -18.42
C GLN A 731 36.66 -6.18 -17.27
N LEU A 732 37.13 -6.61 -16.09
CA LEU A 732 37.25 -5.73 -14.93
C LEU A 732 38.40 -4.74 -15.07
N ARG A 733 39.49 -5.14 -15.74
CA ARG A 733 40.59 -4.24 -16.08
C ARG A 733 40.17 -3.19 -17.08
N GLU A 734 39.46 -3.57 -18.14
CA GLU A 734 38.92 -2.65 -19.14
C GLU A 734 37.96 -1.64 -18.51
N ARG A 735 37.15 -2.03 -17.50
CA ARG A 735 36.19 -1.17 -16.82
C ARG A 735 36.74 -0.46 -15.58
N HIS A 736 38.03 -0.57 -15.32
CA HIS A 736 38.71 0.01 -14.15
C HIS A 736 38.04 -0.31 -12.80
N ASN A 737 37.40 -1.50 -12.67
CA ASN A 737 36.77 -1.93 -11.43
C ASN A 737 37.80 -2.63 -10.53
N VAL A 738 38.51 -1.84 -9.76
CA VAL A 738 39.66 -2.25 -8.92
C VAL A 738 39.23 -3.24 -7.84
N ARG A 739 38.06 -3.02 -7.22
CA ARG A 739 37.57 -3.86 -6.12
C ARG A 739 37.39 -5.32 -6.55
N PHE A 740 36.66 -5.57 -7.64
CA PHE A 740 36.44 -6.93 -8.13
C PHE A 740 37.67 -7.49 -8.83
N LEU A 741 38.49 -6.66 -9.46
CA LEU A 741 39.74 -7.10 -10.05
C LEU A 741 40.70 -7.67 -8.98
N ALA A 742 40.80 -7.01 -7.81
CA ALA A 742 41.62 -7.52 -6.69
C ALA A 742 41.12 -8.90 -6.21
N GLU A 743 39.80 -9.14 -6.18
CA GLU A 743 39.20 -10.42 -5.80
C GLU A 743 39.50 -11.51 -6.84
N VAL A 744 39.33 -11.21 -8.12
CA VAL A 744 39.67 -12.14 -9.21
C VAL A 744 41.14 -12.56 -9.15
N LEU A 745 42.06 -11.60 -8.99
CA LEU A 745 43.48 -11.88 -8.86
C LEU A 745 43.82 -12.71 -7.62
N ALA A 746 43.15 -12.49 -6.50
CA ALA A 746 43.32 -13.30 -5.29
C ALA A 746 42.83 -14.76 -5.53
N MET A 747 41.72 -14.93 -6.24
CA MET A 747 41.19 -16.25 -6.62
C MET A 747 42.08 -16.96 -7.65
N GLN A 748 42.69 -16.22 -8.60
CA GLN A 748 43.71 -16.77 -9.50
C GLN A 748 44.94 -17.22 -8.73
N ALA A 749 45.40 -16.43 -7.76
CA ALA A 749 46.52 -16.82 -6.89
C ALA A 749 46.22 -18.13 -6.14
N LEU A 750 45.04 -18.29 -5.59
CA LEU A 750 44.56 -19.50 -4.94
C LEU A 750 44.52 -20.68 -5.92
N LEU A 751 43.98 -20.48 -7.12
CA LEU A 751 43.92 -21.52 -8.15
C LEU A 751 45.32 -22.00 -8.58
N HIS A 752 46.26 -21.08 -8.86
CA HIS A 752 47.66 -21.43 -9.18
C HIS A 752 48.36 -22.16 -8.05
N HIS A 753 48.09 -21.75 -6.79
CA HIS A 753 48.61 -22.49 -5.63
C HIS A 753 48.12 -23.96 -5.60
N LEU A 754 46.80 -24.16 -5.80
CA LEU A 754 46.21 -25.49 -5.83
C LEU A 754 46.66 -26.34 -7.02
N LEU A 755 47.13 -25.72 -8.09
CA LEU A 755 47.73 -26.37 -9.26
C LEU A 755 49.24 -26.64 -9.09
N GLY A 756 49.85 -26.14 -8.00
CA GLY A 756 51.27 -26.31 -7.71
C GLY A 756 52.17 -25.29 -8.43
N ASP A 757 51.62 -24.31 -9.12
CA ASP A 757 52.35 -23.19 -9.73
C ASP A 757 52.54 -22.04 -8.74
N GLU A 758 53.52 -22.19 -7.88
CA GLU A 758 53.79 -21.27 -6.78
C GLU A 758 54.30 -19.91 -7.27
N SER A 759 54.97 -19.86 -8.42
CA SER A 759 55.47 -18.63 -9.00
C SER A 759 54.35 -17.74 -9.46
N ALA A 760 53.41 -18.29 -10.23
CA ALA A 760 52.25 -17.59 -10.69
C ALA A 760 51.32 -17.21 -9.50
N ALA A 761 51.18 -18.06 -8.50
CA ALA A 761 50.41 -17.80 -7.31
C ALA A 761 50.91 -16.53 -6.57
N VAL A 762 52.24 -16.43 -6.34
CA VAL A 762 52.86 -15.26 -5.69
C VAL A 762 52.73 -14.00 -6.52
N GLU A 763 52.89 -14.09 -7.86
CA GLU A 763 52.74 -12.96 -8.76
C GLU A 763 51.30 -12.41 -8.71
N MET A 764 50.29 -13.27 -8.90
CA MET A 764 48.87 -12.87 -8.88
C MET A 764 48.49 -12.30 -7.52
N LEU A 765 48.95 -12.88 -6.41
CA LEU A 765 48.74 -12.39 -5.07
C LEU A 765 49.38 -11.02 -4.85
N GLY A 766 50.61 -10.82 -5.31
CA GLY A 766 51.28 -9.53 -5.26
C GLY A 766 50.51 -8.42 -5.97
N ARG A 767 49.97 -8.71 -7.13
CA ARG A 767 49.09 -7.80 -7.88
C ARG A 767 47.78 -7.51 -7.13
N ALA A 768 47.14 -8.56 -6.55
CA ALA A 768 45.94 -8.41 -5.77
C ALA A 768 46.16 -7.51 -4.56
N LEU A 769 47.25 -7.72 -3.81
CA LEU A 769 47.58 -6.89 -2.66
C LEU A 769 47.89 -5.45 -3.01
N ALA A 770 48.59 -5.20 -4.14
CA ALA A 770 48.84 -3.84 -4.60
C ALA A 770 47.59 -3.02 -4.85
N LEU A 771 46.49 -3.67 -5.29
CA LEU A 771 45.18 -3.08 -5.51
C LEU A 771 44.37 -2.92 -4.22
N ALA A 772 44.45 -3.87 -3.32
CA ALA A 772 43.60 -3.94 -2.12
C ALA A 772 44.18 -3.13 -0.93
N GLN A 773 45.49 -3.00 -0.81
CA GLN A 773 46.18 -2.37 0.32
C GLN A 773 45.81 -0.89 0.50
N PRO A 774 45.74 -0.05 -0.56
CA PRO A 774 45.40 1.37 -0.37
C PRO A 774 44.04 1.57 0.30
N GLY A 775 43.06 0.71 0.01
CA GLY A 775 41.73 0.74 0.63
C GLY A 775 41.64 0.01 1.96
N GLY A 776 42.63 -0.79 2.34
CA GLY A 776 42.59 -1.62 3.54
C GLY A 776 41.62 -2.79 3.46
N LEU A 777 41.44 -3.41 2.28
CA LEU A 777 40.51 -4.53 2.03
C LEU A 777 41.08 -5.83 2.66
N ILE A 778 40.48 -6.31 3.74
CA ILE A 778 40.94 -7.53 4.46
C ILE A 778 40.03 -8.73 4.14
N ARG A 779 38.70 -8.57 4.25
CA ARG A 779 37.75 -9.69 4.11
C ARG A 779 37.81 -10.35 2.72
N LEU A 780 38.14 -9.61 1.70
CA LEU A 780 38.35 -10.13 0.34
C LEU A 780 39.31 -11.35 0.32
N PHE A 781 40.35 -11.35 1.13
CA PHE A 781 41.33 -12.47 1.23
C PHE A 781 40.89 -13.49 2.29
N VAL A 782 40.38 -13.06 3.42
CA VAL A 782 39.94 -13.91 4.54
C VAL A 782 38.79 -14.82 4.09
N ASP A 783 37.85 -14.29 3.31
CA ASP A 783 36.71 -15.05 2.77
C ASP A 783 37.07 -16.13 1.75
N LEU A 784 38.34 -16.18 1.28
CA LEU A 784 38.85 -17.27 0.45
C LEU A 784 39.35 -18.47 1.26
N GLY A 785 39.38 -18.33 2.60
CA GLY A 785 39.67 -19.43 3.53
C GLY A 785 41.14 -19.71 3.77
N GLN A 786 41.42 -20.81 4.48
CA GLN A 786 42.71 -21.16 5.02
C GLN A 786 43.80 -21.51 3.96
N GLU A 787 43.35 -21.89 2.78
CA GLU A 787 44.32 -22.18 1.66
C GLU A 787 45.10 -20.93 1.23
N MET A 788 44.62 -19.72 1.56
CA MET A 788 45.32 -18.45 1.31
C MET A 788 46.55 -18.26 2.21
N VAL A 789 46.63 -18.93 3.36
CA VAL A 789 47.72 -18.76 4.33
C VAL A 789 49.09 -19.12 3.73
N LYS A 790 49.17 -20.20 2.96
CA LYS A 790 50.45 -20.62 2.36
C LYS A 790 50.99 -19.65 1.33
N PRO A 791 50.21 -19.17 0.33
CA PRO A 791 50.64 -18.14 -0.61
C PRO A 791 51.04 -16.84 0.07
N LEU A 792 50.29 -16.40 1.10
CA LEU A 792 50.58 -15.18 1.86
C LEU A 792 51.91 -15.29 2.62
N LYS A 793 52.19 -16.40 3.31
CA LYS A 793 53.47 -16.62 4.01
C LYS A 793 54.67 -16.66 3.04
N ARG A 794 54.51 -17.22 1.84
CA ARG A 794 55.51 -17.18 0.80
C ARG A 794 55.81 -15.76 0.30
N LEU A 795 54.72 -15.00 0.05
CA LEU A 795 54.88 -13.63 -0.36
C LEU A 795 55.51 -12.77 0.76
N GLU A 796 55.19 -13.01 2.02
CA GLU A 796 55.80 -12.34 3.17
C GLU A 796 57.32 -12.51 3.23
N ALA A 797 57.81 -13.72 2.91
CA ALA A 797 59.26 -14.02 2.86
C ALA A 797 60.00 -13.28 1.73
N ILE A 798 59.27 -12.89 0.65
CA ILE A 798 59.85 -12.24 -0.55
C ILE A 798 59.62 -10.70 -0.49
N ALA A 799 58.53 -10.24 0.10
CA ALA A 799 58.03 -8.86 -0.01
C ALA A 799 58.65 -7.92 1.05
N GLY A 800 59.42 -6.92 0.60
CA GLY A 800 59.93 -5.85 1.47
C GLY A 800 58.89 -4.83 1.96
N SER A 801 58.01 -4.34 1.10
CA SER A 801 57.13 -3.19 1.37
C SER A 801 55.73 -3.56 1.92
N ASN A 802 55.21 -4.75 1.70
CA ASN A 802 53.83 -5.14 2.05
C ASN A 802 53.76 -5.96 3.35
N ARG A 803 54.89 -6.11 4.09
CA ARG A 803 54.99 -7.01 5.25
C ARG A 803 53.91 -6.75 6.31
N ARG A 804 53.62 -5.48 6.63
CA ARG A 804 52.61 -5.11 7.64
C ARG A 804 51.17 -5.51 7.22
N TYR A 805 50.84 -5.30 5.98
CA TYR A 805 49.52 -5.67 5.46
C TYR A 805 49.34 -7.18 5.37
N VAL A 806 50.37 -7.92 4.90
CA VAL A 806 50.35 -9.40 4.89
C VAL A 806 50.21 -9.95 6.30
N ALA A 807 50.92 -9.39 7.30
CA ALA A 807 50.77 -9.81 8.69
C ALA A 807 49.34 -9.56 9.23
N GLN A 808 48.71 -8.46 8.86
CA GLN A 808 47.29 -8.20 9.18
C GLN A 808 46.38 -9.25 8.58
N LEU A 809 46.55 -9.61 7.31
CA LEU A 809 45.79 -10.66 6.63
C LEU A 809 45.95 -12.02 7.29
N LEU A 810 47.18 -12.39 7.65
CA LEU A 810 47.49 -13.67 8.32
C LEU A 810 46.85 -13.73 9.73
N THR A 811 46.87 -12.62 10.46
CA THR A 811 46.17 -12.53 11.74
C THR A 811 44.65 -12.70 11.56
N ALA A 812 44.05 -11.97 10.61
CA ALA A 812 42.62 -12.04 10.35
C ALA A 812 42.17 -13.44 9.90
N LEU A 813 42.96 -14.14 9.07
CA LEU A 813 42.72 -15.53 8.66
C LEU A 813 42.79 -16.52 9.84
N ASN A 814 43.73 -16.29 10.76
CA ASN A 814 43.85 -17.10 11.98
C ASN A 814 42.66 -16.90 12.93
N ASP A 815 42.24 -15.65 13.14
CA ASP A 815 41.06 -15.33 13.93
C ASP A 815 39.80 -15.94 13.34
N ASP A 816 39.58 -15.84 12.02
CA ASP A 816 38.45 -16.43 11.33
C ASP A 816 38.41 -17.97 11.42
N TRP A 817 39.58 -18.59 11.34
CA TRP A 817 39.72 -20.04 11.55
C TRP A 817 39.37 -20.44 13.00
N LEU A 818 39.80 -19.69 14.00
CA LEU A 818 39.47 -19.97 15.41
C LEU A 818 37.94 -19.88 15.67
N VAL A 819 37.28 -18.93 15.03
CA VAL A 819 35.82 -18.82 15.08
C VAL A 819 35.16 -20.04 14.43
N SER A 820 35.69 -20.52 13.31
CA SER A 820 35.14 -21.68 12.58
C SER A 820 35.48 -23.01 13.29
N ALA A 821 36.69 -23.18 13.79
CA ALA A 821 37.15 -24.38 14.52
C ALA A 821 36.44 -24.54 15.89
N GLY A 822 36.13 -23.45 16.56
CA GLY A 822 35.33 -23.47 17.79
C GLY A 822 33.94 -24.09 17.64
N ARG A 823 33.41 -24.16 16.42
CA ARG A 823 32.15 -24.83 16.10
C ARG A 823 32.28 -26.35 15.96
N GLN A 824 33.37 -26.86 15.40
CA GLN A 824 33.59 -28.30 15.26
C GLN A 824 33.84 -28.96 16.62
N GLN A 825 34.24 -28.18 17.63
CA GLN A 825 34.55 -28.66 18.97
C GLN A 825 33.50 -28.38 20.05
N VAL A 826 32.38 -27.70 19.76
CA VAL A 826 31.27 -27.44 20.74
C VAL A 826 30.48 -28.75 21.07
N GLY A 827 30.98 -29.91 20.66
CA GLY A 827 30.64 -31.17 21.33
C GLY A 827 31.56 -31.51 22.55
N ALA A 828 32.56 -30.71 22.89
CA ALA A 828 33.42 -30.84 24.06
C ALA A 828 33.50 -29.48 24.81
N ASP A 829 32.99 -29.50 26.02
CA ASP A 829 32.91 -28.33 26.96
C ASP A 829 34.30 -27.69 27.26
N LEU A 830 34.76 -26.81 26.38
CA LEU A 830 35.89 -25.95 26.67
C LEU A 830 35.40 -24.68 27.37
N THR A 831 35.94 -24.42 28.56
CA THR A 831 35.66 -23.19 29.31
C THR A 831 36.24 -21.95 28.60
N ARG A 832 35.70 -20.75 28.85
CA ARG A 832 36.24 -19.49 28.31
C ARG A 832 37.72 -19.29 28.58
N ARG A 833 38.27 -19.90 29.64
CA ARG A 833 39.68 -19.84 30.03
C ARG A 833 40.55 -20.74 29.16
N GLU A 834 40.07 -21.94 28.83
CA GLU A 834 40.73 -22.89 27.91
C GLU A 834 40.76 -22.36 26.48
N LEU A 835 39.70 -21.70 26.05
CA LEU A 835 39.62 -21.01 24.74
C LEU A 835 40.62 -19.86 24.66
N LYS A 836 40.84 -19.12 25.77
CA LYS A 836 41.83 -18.05 25.84
C LYS A 836 43.27 -18.60 25.82
N ILE A 837 43.53 -19.72 26.50
CA ILE A 837 44.81 -20.42 26.46
C ILE A 837 45.09 -20.98 25.06
N LEU A 838 44.12 -21.58 24.39
CA LEU A 838 44.23 -22.05 23.00
C LEU A 838 44.54 -20.91 22.02
N LYS A 839 43.93 -19.72 22.21
CA LYS A 839 44.26 -18.53 21.43
C LYS A 839 45.70 -18.08 21.61
N LEU A 840 46.22 -18.14 22.83
CA LEU A 840 47.62 -17.78 23.14
C LEU A 840 48.62 -18.82 22.64
N LEU A 841 48.25 -20.11 22.68
CA LEU A 841 49.03 -21.20 22.09
C LEU A 841 49.10 -21.12 20.55
N ALA A 842 47.98 -20.72 19.89
CA ALA A 842 47.92 -20.53 18.46
C ALA A 842 48.83 -19.42 17.92
N VAL A 843 49.16 -18.43 18.76
CA VAL A 843 50.13 -17.35 18.48
C VAL A 843 51.57 -17.81 18.78
N ARG A 844 51.79 -19.10 19.16
CA ARG A 844 53.11 -19.69 19.53
C ARG A 844 53.79 -19.02 20.73
N LEU A 845 53.03 -18.50 21.67
CA LEU A 845 53.56 -18.07 22.92
C LEU A 845 54.00 -19.27 23.79
N SER A 846 55.08 -19.13 24.45
CA SER A 846 55.58 -20.17 25.38
C SER A 846 54.67 -20.23 26.63
N ASN A 847 54.68 -21.35 27.34
CA ASN A 847 53.92 -21.50 28.60
C ASN A 847 54.21 -20.42 29.64
N VAL A 848 55.38 -19.75 29.59
CA VAL A 848 55.72 -18.63 30.48
C VAL A 848 54.98 -17.36 30.06
N GLU A 849 54.96 -17.04 28.77
CA GLU A 849 54.24 -15.88 28.22
C GLU A 849 52.70 -16.02 28.27
N ILE A 850 52.19 -17.26 28.39
CA ILE A 850 50.77 -17.55 28.57
C ILE A 850 50.34 -17.37 30.05
N SER A 851 51.29 -17.53 30.98
CA SER A 851 51.00 -17.39 32.43
C SER A 851 51.08 -15.96 32.95
N GLU A 852 51.74 -15.04 32.21
CA GLU A 852 51.67 -13.59 32.42
C GLU A 852 50.43 -13.01 31.75
#